data_93db1bdfa22dfd0ffa7b0bd7244a2342
#
_entry.id   93db1bdfa22dfd0ffa7b0bd7244a2342
#
_cell.length_a   1.000
_cell.length_b   1.000
_cell.length_c   1.000
_cell.angle_alpha   90.00
_cell.angle_beta   90.00
_cell.angle_gamma   90.00
#
_symmetry.space_group_name_H-M   'P 1'
#
loop_
_entity.id
_entity.type
_entity.pdbx_description
1 polymer ?
#
loop_
_entity_poly.entity_id
_entity_poly.type
_entity_poly.pdbx_seq_one_letter_code
_entity_poly.pdbx_strand_id
1 'polypeptide(L)'
;MNRIILFLFFIVSLSSYGQKYSLSSVQKNENGVTISLEEKQIEISFLKDNIIHVRTYPAGQEQKPSLIVNDKVFAAQDIKCRSLQNKIILKSAKVEATYDILQDRVLFTDVQNSDTILVEGGNHFSEVDDLGEKAYTVSQTFILKPDEAIYGLGQYQDGVYNYRGHKELLVHANREIANPVIVSTSNYVLFWDNYSCSTFEDTPDGATFTSEIGDGVNYYLVVGKDMKDAMSGYCELTGNSPMLPKSAFGFWMSKERYKTFDELQDVVRTYRMRNIPLDNIVQDWQYWGENLDSWNGMVFNPVTHPNPQKVIEDLHKKYHVKLTLSVWPGFGKSTKIYQEMDSANVLYDVPTWAGYKVADIYASTAQKIFWNHLYQGLYTKGVDSWWLDATEPAYKDGLYPEKQTQWSKKAGKTFIGSAARYLNTYSYVLTKMMYENLRKQSDNRASVLTRSAFAGQQRFGTSIWSGDIYASWDVLKKQLVAGLNICMTGIPYWTTDIGGFRVRSRENSGEGTGGTEIHRNISSCDGGYAKGLKDSAYLELYTRWFQYGALSPIFRAHGTEVPREIWHFGEPGSLFYDIQVEMIHLRYSLLSYIYSEAWKVTSKGSAIMRGTVVDFSDDRKTFDDGSSYMFGDALMIHPITRPMYYNREGAISDVNTLELIYLPQHSGTYWFDLHSNRCYEGGQEIKYDAPLEKLPIFVKAGSIVPRNKVVQYVAQDDGSEIMLSVYAGKDAEFLFYEDDNETYAYERGGYSAIQMKWDNKHQTFTLFAPIGKMPPKLENRKFKIQIFTPLESGHVSVIEKDIIYNNKTMKLKF
;
A
#
# COMPACT_ATOMS: atom_id res chain seq x y z
N MET A 1 -14.60 13.81 38.88
CA MET A 1 -14.61 13.19 40.25
C MET A 1 -13.92 11.82 40.08
N ASN A 2 -12.63 11.82 40.44
CA ASN A 2 -11.80 10.62 40.38
C ASN A 2 -12.26 9.59 41.39
N ARG A 3 -12.65 8.43 40.94
CA ARG A 3 -12.76 7.25 41.81
C ARG A 3 -11.48 6.41 41.67
N ILE A 4 -10.54 6.68 42.60
CA ILE A 4 -9.41 5.78 42.83
C ILE A 4 -9.97 4.60 43.66
N ILE A 5 -9.97 3.42 43.06
CA ILE A 5 -10.28 2.17 43.78
C ILE A 5 -8.94 1.55 44.20
N LEU A 6 -8.63 1.69 45.46
CA LEU A 6 -7.48 1.02 46.10
C LEU A 6 -7.80 -0.47 46.28
N PHE A 7 -6.95 -1.34 45.69
CA PHE A 7 -6.99 -2.76 46.01
C PHE A 7 -5.75 -3.24 46.75
N LEU A 8 -5.99 -4.07 47.72
CA LEU A 8 -5.07 -4.59 48.75
C LEU A 8 -3.81 -5.23 48.16
N PHE A 9 -2.70 -4.92 48.84
CA PHE A 9 -1.40 -5.57 48.70
C PHE A 9 -1.43 -7.00 49.23
N PHE A 10 -0.98 -7.98 48.47
CA PHE A 10 -0.46 -9.24 48.99
C PHE A 10 1.01 -9.33 48.58
N ILE A 11 1.92 -9.13 49.55
CA ILE A 11 3.34 -9.45 49.38
C ILE A 11 3.48 -10.94 49.67
N VAL A 12 3.83 -11.75 48.68
CA VAL A 12 4.30 -13.12 48.88
C VAL A 12 5.76 -13.15 48.47
N SER A 13 6.65 -13.16 49.45
CA SER A 13 8.06 -13.44 49.19
C SER A 13 8.25 -14.95 48.98
N LEU A 14 8.52 -15.36 47.74
CA LEU A 14 8.93 -16.71 47.38
C LEU A 14 10.39 -16.71 46.94
N SER A 15 11.27 -17.13 47.88
CA SER A 15 12.64 -17.48 47.52
C SER A 15 12.70 -18.92 47.06
N SER A 16 12.89 -19.16 45.76
CA SER A 16 13.35 -20.42 45.21
C SER A 16 14.18 -20.24 43.95
N TYR A 17 15.18 -21.06 43.81
CA TYR A 17 16.20 -21.11 42.72
C TYR A 17 15.60 -20.86 41.32
N GLY A 18 16.03 -19.81 40.64
CA GLY A 18 15.75 -19.57 39.22
C GLY A 18 14.92 -18.35 38.87
N GLN A 19 14.44 -17.55 39.82
CA GLN A 19 13.65 -16.36 39.51
C GLN A 19 14.56 -15.22 39.04
N LYS A 20 14.47 -14.86 37.73
CA LYS A 20 15.28 -13.81 37.11
C LYS A 20 14.82 -12.42 37.52
N TYR A 21 13.53 -12.26 37.85
CA TYR A 21 12.89 -11.00 38.21
C TYR A 21 11.98 -11.17 39.44
N SER A 22 11.97 -10.15 40.30
CA SER A 22 11.07 -10.06 41.46
C SER A 22 9.85 -9.24 41.10
N LEU A 23 8.65 -9.78 41.29
CA LEU A 23 7.38 -9.08 41.09
C LEU A 23 7.17 -8.04 42.21
N SER A 24 7.10 -6.77 41.84
CA SER A 24 6.86 -5.66 42.78
C SER A 24 5.37 -5.37 42.95
N SER A 25 4.61 -5.30 41.84
CA SER A 25 3.16 -5.06 41.88
C SER A 25 2.45 -5.47 40.58
N VAL A 26 1.14 -5.64 40.68
CA VAL A 26 0.21 -5.78 39.55
C VAL A 26 -0.92 -4.78 39.73
N GLN A 27 -1.05 -3.84 38.84
CA GLN A 27 -2.11 -2.83 38.85
C GLN A 27 -3.06 -3.06 37.68
N LYS A 28 -4.35 -3.23 37.99
CA LYS A 28 -5.39 -3.34 36.96
C LYS A 28 -5.74 -1.96 36.43
N ASN A 29 -5.74 -1.82 35.09
CA ASN A 29 -6.16 -0.65 34.34
C ASN A 29 -7.56 -0.85 33.76
N GLU A 30 -8.13 0.15 33.09
CA GLU A 30 -9.44 0.09 32.45
C GLU A 30 -9.54 -1.05 31.42
N ASN A 31 -8.49 -1.23 30.60
CA ASN A 31 -8.43 -2.19 29.50
C ASN A 31 -7.36 -3.30 29.67
N GLY A 32 -6.71 -3.39 30.82
CA GLY A 32 -5.60 -4.31 31.00
C GLY A 32 -4.91 -4.26 32.36
N VAL A 33 -3.61 -4.48 32.37
CA VAL A 33 -2.77 -4.45 33.57
C VAL A 33 -1.42 -3.77 33.31
N THR A 34 -0.87 -3.16 34.37
CA THR A 34 0.55 -2.81 34.48
C THR A 34 1.20 -3.74 35.50
N ILE A 35 2.24 -4.44 35.09
CA ILE A 35 3.05 -5.37 35.89
C ILE A 35 4.39 -4.69 36.15
N SER A 36 4.71 -4.42 37.40
CA SER A 36 5.98 -3.83 37.80
C SER A 36 6.91 -4.91 38.37
N LEU A 37 8.07 -5.03 37.72
CA LEU A 37 9.22 -5.78 38.22
C LEU A 37 10.26 -4.80 38.79
N GLU A 38 11.34 -5.26 39.42
CA GLU A 38 12.36 -4.38 39.99
C GLU A 38 13.06 -3.54 38.88
N GLU A 39 13.33 -4.14 37.70
CA GLU A 39 14.12 -3.51 36.65
C GLU A 39 13.29 -3.01 35.46
N LYS A 40 12.03 -3.45 35.32
CA LYS A 40 11.18 -3.10 34.18
C LYS A 40 9.69 -3.12 34.49
N GLN A 41 8.93 -2.51 33.61
CA GLN A 41 7.45 -2.55 33.61
C GLN A 41 6.94 -3.20 32.34
N ILE A 42 5.83 -3.93 32.47
CA ILE A 42 5.11 -4.53 31.33
C ILE A 42 3.66 -4.06 31.40
N GLU A 43 3.17 -3.55 30.29
CA GLU A 43 1.76 -3.17 30.14
C GLU A 43 1.12 -4.04 29.07
N ILE A 44 0.00 -4.65 29.39
CA ILE A 44 -0.80 -5.44 28.46
C ILE A 44 -2.21 -4.88 28.48
N SER A 45 -2.67 -4.34 27.35
CA SER A 45 -3.98 -3.71 27.20
C SER A 45 -4.73 -4.27 26.01
N PHE A 46 -6.02 -4.52 26.15
CA PHE A 46 -6.91 -4.90 25.08
C PHE A 46 -7.66 -3.67 24.60
N LEU A 47 -7.35 -3.23 23.37
CA LEU A 47 -8.07 -2.14 22.71
C LEU A 47 -9.41 -2.64 22.16
N LYS A 48 -9.45 -3.92 21.76
CA LYS A 48 -10.62 -4.71 21.40
C LYS A 48 -10.44 -6.15 21.87
N ASP A 49 -11.47 -6.98 21.73
CA ASP A 49 -11.41 -8.40 22.08
C ASP A 49 -10.32 -9.19 21.31
N ASN A 50 -9.82 -8.64 20.22
CA ASN A 50 -8.82 -9.22 19.33
C ASN A 50 -7.65 -8.27 18.98
N ILE A 51 -7.57 -7.09 19.58
CA ILE A 51 -6.48 -6.13 19.38
C ILE A 51 -5.79 -5.87 20.72
N ILE A 52 -4.55 -6.30 20.83
CA ILE A 52 -3.77 -6.26 22.06
C ILE A 52 -2.57 -5.34 21.87
N HIS A 53 -2.34 -4.43 22.82
CA HIS A 53 -1.19 -3.55 22.90
C HIS A 53 -0.29 -4.04 24.03
N VAL A 54 0.98 -4.25 23.75
CA VAL A 54 2.00 -4.65 24.73
C VAL A 54 3.15 -3.64 24.71
N ARG A 55 3.52 -3.16 25.92
CA ARG A 55 4.71 -2.35 26.12
C ARG A 55 5.57 -2.99 27.22
N THR A 56 6.87 -3.06 26.98
CA THR A 56 7.85 -3.48 28.01
C THR A 56 8.99 -2.48 28.01
N TYR A 57 9.29 -1.89 29.15
CA TYR A 57 10.27 -0.81 29.27
C TYR A 57 10.99 -0.81 30.61
N PRO A 58 12.24 -0.30 30.68
CA PRO A 58 12.99 -0.18 31.93
C PRO A 58 12.26 0.63 32.98
N ALA A 59 12.38 0.25 34.24
CA ALA A 59 11.73 0.93 35.38
C ALA A 59 12.14 2.41 35.42
N GLY A 60 11.16 3.30 35.57
CA GLY A 60 11.34 4.74 35.59
C GLY A 60 11.49 5.41 34.21
N GLN A 61 11.48 4.66 33.10
CA GLN A 61 11.48 5.25 31.77
C GLN A 61 10.09 5.77 31.40
N GLU A 62 9.99 7.04 31.04
CA GLU A 62 8.77 7.64 30.52
C GLU A 62 8.47 7.13 29.11
N GLN A 63 7.22 6.77 28.85
CA GLN A 63 6.77 6.29 27.54
C GLN A 63 6.15 7.44 26.74
N LYS A 64 6.70 7.72 25.55
CA LYS A 64 6.10 8.69 24.61
C LYS A 64 4.85 8.08 23.95
N PRO A 65 3.81 8.89 23.69
CA PRO A 65 2.61 8.39 23.00
C PRO A 65 2.94 7.99 21.55
N SER A 66 2.20 6.98 21.04
CA SER A 66 2.30 6.60 19.62
C SER A 66 1.93 7.78 18.70
N LEU A 67 2.70 7.97 17.63
CA LEU A 67 2.34 8.89 16.54
C LEU A 67 1.25 8.29 15.64
N ILE A 68 1.12 6.96 15.62
CA ILE A 68 0.31 6.20 14.67
C ILE A 68 -1.04 5.83 15.30
N VAL A 69 -1.02 5.24 16.49
CA VAL A 69 -2.22 4.72 17.16
C VAL A 69 -2.65 5.69 18.26
N ASN A 70 -3.95 5.98 18.31
CA ASN A 70 -4.55 6.71 19.44
C ASN A 70 -5.40 5.75 20.26
N ASP A 71 -4.81 5.16 21.28
CA ASP A 71 -5.47 4.19 22.17
C ASP A 71 -6.75 4.74 22.84
N LYS A 72 -6.84 6.07 22.99
CA LYS A 72 -7.97 6.75 23.66
C LYS A 72 -9.28 6.73 22.87
N VAL A 73 -9.25 6.36 21.57
CA VAL A 73 -10.47 6.25 20.75
C VAL A 73 -11.19 4.90 20.93
N PHE A 74 -10.52 3.94 21.58
CA PHE A 74 -11.09 2.61 21.84
C PHE A 74 -11.87 2.62 23.16
N ALA A 75 -13.06 2.05 23.14
CA ALA A 75 -13.90 1.92 24.34
C ALA A 75 -13.30 0.89 25.32
N ALA A 76 -13.65 1.04 26.59
CA ALA A 76 -13.31 0.05 27.63
C ALA A 76 -13.79 -1.36 27.25
N GLN A 77 -12.96 -2.38 27.49
CA GLN A 77 -13.20 -3.77 27.18
C GLN A 77 -13.54 -4.56 28.45
N ASP A 78 -14.42 -5.55 28.35
CA ASP A 78 -14.69 -6.50 29.45
C ASP A 78 -13.61 -7.58 29.49
N ILE A 79 -12.50 -7.28 30.17
CA ILE A 79 -11.34 -8.17 30.30
C ILE A 79 -11.31 -8.82 31.67
N LYS A 80 -11.30 -10.13 31.67
CA LYS A 80 -11.12 -10.93 32.91
C LYS A 80 -9.64 -11.04 33.23
N CYS A 81 -9.23 -10.49 34.37
CA CYS A 81 -7.85 -10.58 34.86
C CYS A 81 -7.77 -11.52 36.07
N ARG A 82 -6.80 -12.45 36.04
CA ARG A 82 -6.50 -13.39 37.11
C ARG A 82 -5.00 -13.47 37.35
N SER A 83 -4.61 -13.51 38.64
CA SER A 83 -3.25 -13.87 39.04
C SER A 83 -3.25 -15.28 39.60
N LEU A 84 -2.42 -16.16 39.04
CA LEU A 84 -2.25 -17.54 39.48
C LEU A 84 -0.77 -17.84 39.67
N GLN A 85 -0.29 -17.93 40.92
CA GLN A 85 1.12 -18.17 41.23
C GLN A 85 2.06 -17.25 40.45
N ASN A 86 2.71 -17.78 39.39
CA ASN A 86 3.69 -17.09 38.56
C ASN A 86 3.10 -16.60 37.22
N LYS A 87 1.77 -16.56 37.07
CA LYS A 87 1.12 -16.15 35.83
C LYS A 87 0.09 -15.06 36.07
N ILE A 88 0.08 -14.08 35.16
CA ILE A 88 -0.94 -13.04 35.08
C ILE A 88 -1.71 -13.26 33.78
N ILE A 89 -3.00 -13.55 33.88
CA ILE A 89 -3.84 -13.95 32.76
C ILE A 89 -4.88 -12.88 32.51
N LEU A 90 -4.90 -12.36 31.29
CA LEU A 90 -5.94 -11.46 30.79
C LEU A 90 -6.72 -12.21 29.71
N LYS A 91 -8.04 -12.19 29.77
CA LYS A 91 -8.89 -12.91 28.84
C LYS A 91 -10.02 -12.04 28.33
N SER A 92 -10.08 -11.86 27.03
CA SER A 92 -11.20 -11.27 26.27
C SER A 92 -12.16 -12.35 25.79
N ALA A 93 -13.08 -11.99 24.89
CA ALA A 93 -13.95 -12.97 24.22
C ALA A 93 -13.20 -13.84 23.19
N LYS A 94 -12.08 -13.36 22.62
CA LYS A 94 -11.34 -14.03 21.54
C LYS A 94 -9.94 -14.48 21.91
N VAL A 95 -9.20 -13.67 22.68
CA VAL A 95 -7.78 -13.89 22.97
C VAL A 95 -7.54 -13.95 24.47
N GLU A 96 -6.68 -14.88 24.89
CA GLU A 96 -6.12 -14.92 26.23
C GLU A 96 -4.63 -14.56 26.15
N ALA A 97 -4.20 -13.51 26.87
CA ALA A 97 -2.81 -13.13 27.03
C ALA A 97 -2.33 -13.55 28.42
N THR A 98 -1.34 -14.42 28.48
CA THR A 98 -0.74 -14.94 29.72
C THR A 98 0.70 -14.46 29.83
N TYR A 99 1.00 -13.57 30.79
CA TYR A 99 2.36 -13.24 31.16
C TYR A 99 2.89 -14.25 32.19
N ASP A 100 3.96 -14.96 31.82
CA ASP A 100 4.67 -15.90 32.69
C ASP A 100 5.86 -15.20 33.35
N ILE A 101 5.78 -14.97 34.67
CA ILE A 101 6.79 -14.23 35.44
C ILE A 101 8.14 -14.95 35.44
N LEU A 102 8.15 -16.28 35.44
CA LEU A 102 9.40 -17.08 35.50
C LEU A 102 10.11 -17.10 34.18
N GLN A 103 9.36 -17.13 33.07
CA GLN A 103 9.90 -17.16 31.72
C GLN A 103 10.06 -15.76 31.13
N ASP A 104 9.49 -14.74 31.81
CA ASP A 104 9.53 -13.35 31.40
C ASP A 104 9.04 -13.12 29.97
N ARG A 105 7.84 -13.63 29.65
CA ARG A 105 7.25 -13.57 28.32
C ARG A 105 5.75 -13.61 28.32
N VAL A 106 5.13 -13.07 27.30
CA VAL A 106 3.68 -13.19 27.03
C VAL A 106 3.42 -14.34 26.05
N LEU A 107 2.41 -15.13 26.35
CA LEU A 107 1.82 -16.15 25.48
C LEU A 107 0.42 -15.68 25.10
N PHE A 108 0.10 -15.70 23.80
CA PHE A 108 -1.23 -15.43 23.27
C PHE A 108 -1.88 -16.72 22.78
N THR A 109 -3.11 -16.97 23.21
CA THR A 109 -3.87 -18.17 22.82
C THR A 109 -5.28 -17.78 22.37
N ASP A 110 -5.81 -18.54 21.43
CA ASP A 110 -7.21 -18.43 21.00
C ASP A 110 -8.12 -18.99 22.10
N VAL A 111 -9.16 -18.25 22.45
CA VAL A 111 -10.09 -18.64 23.55
C VAL A 111 -10.98 -19.80 23.17
N GLN A 112 -11.27 -20.03 21.89
CA GLN A 112 -12.22 -21.04 21.42
C GLN A 112 -11.61 -22.44 21.39
N ASN A 113 -10.39 -22.54 20.85
CA ASN A 113 -9.71 -23.84 20.64
C ASN A 113 -8.47 -24.05 21.53
N SER A 114 -8.05 -22.99 22.26
CA SER A 114 -6.83 -22.96 23.08
C SER A 114 -5.52 -23.11 22.28
N ASP A 115 -5.55 -22.87 20.98
CA ASP A 115 -4.35 -22.90 20.13
C ASP A 115 -3.44 -21.70 20.44
N THR A 116 -2.14 -21.95 20.42
CA THR A 116 -1.16 -20.87 20.52
C THR A 116 -1.22 -20.01 19.27
N ILE A 117 -1.41 -18.70 19.44
CA ILE A 117 -1.35 -17.70 18.36
C ILE A 117 0.10 -17.24 18.18
N LEU A 118 0.69 -16.69 19.24
CA LEU A 118 2.04 -16.12 19.23
C LEU A 118 2.66 -16.25 20.63
N VAL A 119 3.99 -16.41 20.69
CA VAL A 119 4.75 -16.45 21.96
C VAL A 119 5.87 -15.41 21.88
N GLU A 120 6.01 -14.60 22.91
CA GLU A 120 7.26 -13.81 23.06
C GLU A 120 8.44 -14.72 23.36
N GLY A 121 9.59 -14.41 22.75
CA GLY A 121 10.91 -14.95 23.14
C GLY A 121 11.54 -14.10 24.25
N GLY A 122 12.73 -13.54 23.98
CA GLY A 122 13.40 -12.61 24.88
C GLY A 122 13.25 -11.16 24.43
N ASN A 123 13.39 -10.23 25.37
CA ASN A 123 13.59 -8.81 25.10
C ASN A 123 14.92 -8.32 25.63
N HIS A 124 15.46 -7.24 25.03
CA HIS A 124 16.73 -6.67 25.45
C HIS A 124 16.69 -5.13 25.35
N PHE A 125 17.35 -4.48 26.31
CA PHE A 125 17.48 -3.02 26.40
C PHE A 125 18.95 -2.68 26.63
N SER A 126 19.50 -1.82 25.77
CA SER A 126 20.87 -1.27 25.95
C SER A 126 20.76 0.25 25.92
N GLU A 127 21.18 0.91 27.01
CA GLU A 127 21.10 2.36 27.13
C GLU A 127 21.91 3.07 26.04
N VAL A 128 21.32 4.10 25.45
CA VAL A 128 21.94 4.98 24.46
C VAL A 128 21.60 6.44 24.75
N ASP A 129 22.50 7.33 24.38
CA ASP A 129 22.27 8.78 24.42
C ASP A 129 21.62 9.25 23.13
N ASP A 130 20.44 9.84 23.22
CA ASP A 130 19.71 10.43 22.10
C ASP A 130 19.70 11.96 22.23
N LEU A 131 20.81 12.60 21.85
CA LEU A 131 21.02 14.06 21.97
C LEU A 131 20.85 14.60 23.40
N GLY A 132 21.37 13.88 24.39
CA GLY A 132 21.27 14.21 25.80
C GLY A 132 20.01 13.67 26.49
N GLU A 133 19.10 13.03 25.80
CA GLU A 133 17.98 12.28 26.36
C GLU A 133 18.37 10.80 26.53
N LYS A 134 18.00 10.21 27.66
CA LYS A 134 18.17 8.77 27.88
C LYS A 134 17.19 8.00 27.02
N ALA A 135 17.70 7.05 26.23
CA ALA A 135 16.94 6.15 25.39
C ALA A 135 17.58 4.75 25.40
N TYR A 136 17.03 3.83 24.61
CA TYR A 136 17.55 2.46 24.54
C TYR A 136 17.57 1.96 23.08
N THR A 137 18.57 1.16 22.76
CA THR A 137 18.42 0.16 21.70
C THR A 137 17.52 -0.93 22.27
N VAL A 138 16.46 -1.25 21.55
CA VAL A 138 15.42 -2.16 22.03
C VAL A 138 15.24 -3.33 21.08
N SER A 139 15.07 -4.55 21.60
CA SER A 139 14.72 -5.70 20.78
C SER A 139 13.69 -6.60 21.45
N GLN A 140 12.88 -7.28 20.63
CA GLN A 140 11.92 -8.29 21.03
C GLN A 140 11.93 -9.43 20.03
N THR A 141 12.09 -10.66 20.54
CA THR A 141 11.97 -11.88 19.76
C THR A 141 10.56 -12.46 19.89
N PHE A 142 10.06 -13.04 18.80
CA PHE A 142 8.80 -13.77 18.74
C PHE A 142 9.06 -15.19 18.22
N ILE A 143 8.51 -16.17 18.88
CA ILE A 143 8.62 -17.59 18.49
C ILE A 143 7.48 -17.94 17.54
N LEU A 144 7.81 -18.11 16.28
CA LEU A 144 6.86 -18.44 15.22
C LEU A 144 6.65 -19.95 15.13
N LYS A 145 5.48 -20.40 14.64
CA LYS A 145 5.24 -21.82 14.37
C LYS A 145 6.15 -22.30 13.22
N PRO A 146 6.58 -23.57 13.23
CA PRO A 146 7.49 -24.08 12.22
C PRO A 146 6.96 -24.03 10.79
N ASP A 147 5.64 -24.11 10.63
CA ASP A 147 4.94 -24.14 9.36
C ASP A 147 4.25 -22.83 9.00
N GLU A 148 4.54 -21.77 9.72
CA GLU A 148 4.01 -20.42 9.52
C GLU A 148 4.80 -19.67 8.44
N ALA A 149 4.12 -18.97 7.55
CA ALA A 149 4.71 -18.00 6.62
C ALA A 149 4.37 -16.58 7.07
N ILE A 150 5.27 -15.64 6.82
CA ILE A 150 5.12 -14.23 7.18
C ILE A 150 5.45 -13.32 6.02
N TYR A 151 4.67 -12.25 5.88
CA TYR A 151 4.71 -11.27 4.81
C TYR A 151 4.72 -9.85 5.38
N GLY A 152 4.92 -8.86 4.51
CA GLY A 152 4.83 -7.45 4.90
C GLY A 152 6.17 -6.76 4.95
N LEU A 153 6.51 -6.12 6.09
CA LEU A 153 7.70 -5.31 6.36
C LEU A 153 7.86 -4.08 5.47
N GLY A 154 7.11 -3.97 4.37
CA GLY A 154 7.17 -2.84 3.47
C GLY A 154 7.39 -3.20 2.00
N GLN A 155 8.20 -2.39 1.30
CA GLN A 155 8.55 -2.54 -0.10
C GLN A 155 10.06 -2.55 -0.24
N TYR A 156 10.65 -3.61 -0.81
CA TYR A 156 12.09 -3.77 -1.02
C TYR A 156 12.40 -4.30 -2.41
N GLN A 157 13.68 -4.18 -2.83
CA GLN A 157 14.15 -4.64 -4.14
C GLN A 157 14.90 -5.98 -4.05
N ASP A 158 14.68 -6.73 -2.98
CA ASP A 158 15.31 -8.02 -2.69
C ASP A 158 14.62 -9.20 -3.42
N GLY A 159 13.31 -9.07 -3.71
CA GLY A 159 12.50 -10.14 -4.31
C GLY A 159 12.01 -11.18 -3.29
N VAL A 160 12.13 -10.91 -2.00
CA VAL A 160 11.64 -11.78 -0.92
C VAL A 160 10.13 -11.61 -0.77
N TYR A 161 9.38 -12.70 -0.93
CA TYR A 161 7.94 -12.72 -0.72
C TYR A 161 7.57 -13.16 0.70
N ASN A 162 8.07 -14.33 1.12
CA ASN A 162 7.92 -14.88 2.47
C ASN A 162 9.19 -14.60 3.27
N TYR A 163 9.08 -13.84 4.35
CA TYR A 163 10.23 -13.40 5.16
C TYR A 163 10.72 -14.43 6.19
N ARG A 164 10.27 -15.68 6.14
CA ARG A 164 10.82 -16.74 6.99
C ARG A 164 12.28 -17.02 6.65
N GLY A 165 13.13 -16.97 7.67
CA GLY A 165 14.58 -17.15 7.52
C GLY A 165 15.32 -15.97 6.87
N HIS A 166 14.68 -14.81 6.74
CA HIS A 166 15.26 -13.61 6.13
C HIS A 166 15.53 -12.50 7.15
N LYS A 167 16.39 -11.58 6.72
CA LYS A 167 16.73 -10.36 7.45
C LYS A 167 16.45 -9.14 6.59
N GLU A 168 15.89 -8.06 7.21
CA GLU A 168 15.60 -6.82 6.51
C GLU A 168 15.97 -5.59 7.36
N LEU A 169 16.47 -4.53 6.70
CA LEU A 169 16.77 -3.24 7.31
C LEU A 169 15.59 -2.28 7.07
N LEU A 170 14.89 -1.94 8.14
CA LEU A 170 13.66 -1.15 8.08
C LEU A 170 13.98 0.34 8.14
N VAL A 171 14.34 0.92 7.00
CA VAL A 171 14.65 2.34 6.80
C VAL A 171 14.14 2.78 5.43
N HIS A 172 13.44 3.92 5.37
CA HIS A 172 13.06 4.50 4.09
C HIS A 172 14.27 4.97 3.30
N ALA A 173 14.29 4.65 2.01
CA ALA A 173 15.22 5.18 1.03
C ALA A 173 14.52 5.29 -0.33
N ASN A 174 15.18 5.89 -1.33
CA ASN A 174 14.66 5.80 -2.69
C ASN A 174 14.55 4.32 -3.10
N ARG A 175 13.39 3.85 -3.53
CA ARG A 175 13.03 2.46 -3.88
C ARG A 175 12.66 1.56 -2.70
N GLU A 176 12.86 1.98 -1.46
CA GLU A 176 12.60 1.15 -0.27
C GLU A 176 11.67 1.87 0.72
N ILE A 177 10.65 1.18 1.17
CA ILE A 177 9.66 1.70 2.11
C ILE A 177 9.59 0.75 3.29
N ALA A 178 10.05 1.20 4.45
CA ALA A 178 9.97 0.44 5.69
C ALA A 178 8.59 0.57 6.34
N ASN A 179 7.93 -0.55 6.56
CA ASN A 179 6.68 -0.59 7.31
C ASN A 179 6.74 -1.78 8.29
N PRO A 180 7.04 -1.56 9.57
CA PRO A 180 7.35 -2.63 10.52
C PRO A 180 6.09 -3.42 10.93
N VAL A 181 5.45 -4.04 9.95
CA VAL A 181 4.20 -4.82 10.07
C VAL A 181 4.40 -6.19 9.47
N ILE A 182 4.15 -7.24 10.23
CA ILE A 182 4.11 -8.63 9.77
C ILE A 182 2.66 -9.07 9.64
N VAL A 183 2.35 -9.76 8.54
CA VAL A 183 1.08 -10.47 8.30
C VAL A 183 1.37 -11.96 8.23
N SER A 184 0.70 -12.75 9.07
CA SER A 184 1.00 -14.17 9.27
C SER A 184 -0.12 -15.10 8.78
N THR A 185 0.27 -16.27 8.23
CA THR A 185 -0.65 -17.38 7.94
C THR A 185 -1.26 -17.98 9.21
N SER A 186 -0.77 -17.62 10.40
CA SER A 186 -1.42 -17.93 11.69
C SER A 186 -2.54 -16.95 12.05
N ASN A 187 -3.03 -16.17 11.06
CA ASN A 187 -4.18 -15.26 11.16
C ASN A 187 -3.98 -14.12 12.15
N TYR A 188 -2.79 -13.57 12.23
CA TYR A 188 -2.53 -12.34 12.97
C TYR A 188 -1.72 -11.32 12.16
N VAL A 189 -1.81 -10.06 12.61
CA VAL A 189 -0.92 -8.97 12.22
C VAL A 189 -0.16 -8.51 13.46
N LEU A 190 1.16 -8.37 13.33
CA LEU A 190 2.04 -7.80 14.35
C LEU A 190 2.57 -6.46 13.85
N PHE A 191 2.27 -5.37 14.55
CA PHE A 191 2.81 -4.04 14.28
C PHE A 191 3.80 -3.64 15.36
N TRP A 192 5.06 -3.45 14.97
CA TRP A 192 6.16 -2.94 15.78
C TRP A 192 6.18 -1.41 15.74
N ASP A 193 5.75 -0.74 16.82
CA ASP A 193 5.58 0.72 16.86
C ASP A 193 6.86 1.42 17.31
N ASN A 194 7.87 1.41 16.44
CA ASN A 194 9.12 2.16 16.60
C ASN A 194 9.48 2.83 15.26
N TYR A 195 10.04 4.04 15.32
CA TYR A 195 10.23 4.92 14.15
C TYR A 195 11.70 5.08 13.73
N SER A 196 12.63 4.62 14.57
CA SER A 196 14.06 4.70 14.31
C SER A 196 14.52 3.64 13.30
N CYS A 197 15.79 3.69 12.91
CA CYS A 197 16.40 2.60 12.17
C CYS A 197 16.16 1.28 12.91
N SER A 198 15.51 0.34 12.25
CA SER A 198 15.17 -0.97 12.82
C SER A 198 15.65 -2.10 11.91
N THR A 199 15.83 -3.28 12.47
CA THR A 199 16.13 -4.51 11.75
C THR A 199 15.09 -5.56 12.13
N PHE A 200 14.58 -6.26 11.14
CA PHE A 200 13.87 -7.51 11.31
C PHE A 200 14.79 -8.66 10.93
N GLU A 201 14.81 -9.76 11.71
CA GLU A 201 15.61 -10.95 11.40
C GLU A 201 14.89 -12.20 11.92
N ASP A 202 14.57 -13.16 11.04
CA ASP A 202 14.03 -14.47 11.42
C ASP A 202 15.15 -15.51 11.38
N THR A 203 15.36 -16.16 12.52
CA THR A 203 16.38 -17.20 12.73
C THR A 203 15.74 -18.44 13.37
N PRO A 204 16.45 -19.56 13.50
CA PRO A 204 15.93 -20.71 14.27
C PRO A 204 15.55 -20.40 15.72
N ASP A 205 16.11 -19.32 16.30
CA ASP A 205 15.80 -18.87 17.67
C ASP A 205 14.55 -17.99 17.74
N GLY A 206 14.03 -17.55 16.59
CA GLY A 206 12.82 -16.75 16.47
C GLY A 206 12.97 -15.51 15.60
N ALA A 207 11.86 -14.84 15.34
CA ALA A 207 11.77 -13.60 14.58
C ALA A 207 11.96 -12.39 15.52
N THR A 208 12.98 -11.58 15.26
CA THR A 208 13.40 -10.47 16.15
C THR A 208 13.29 -9.13 15.45
N PHE A 209 12.59 -8.18 16.08
CA PHE A 209 12.73 -6.76 15.78
C PHE A 209 13.79 -6.16 16.71
N THR A 210 14.68 -5.35 16.13
CA THR A 210 15.65 -4.54 16.87
C THR A 210 15.60 -3.11 16.34
N SER A 211 15.45 -2.12 17.23
CA SER A 211 15.46 -0.70 16.90
C SER A 211 16.58 0.04 17.59
N GLU A 212 17.26 0.95 16.87
CA GLU A 212 18.40 1.69 17.42
C GLU A 212 18.04 2.62 18.58
N ILE A 213 16.83 3.25 18.52
CA ILE A 213 16.41 4.25 19.50
C ILE A 213 14.93 4.02 19.86
N GLY A 214 14.65 3.79 21.14
CA GLY A 214 13.31 3.62 21.66
C GLY A 214 13.24 3.90 23.16
N ASP A 215 12.03 4.01 23.71
CA ASP A 215 11.80 4.12 25.16
C ASP A 215 11.57 2.73 25.79
N GLY A 216 11.27 1.74 24.96
CA GLY A 216 10.98 0.35 25.33
C GLY A 216 10.48 -0.43 24.11
N VAL A 217 10.19 -1.69 24.32
CA VAL A 217 9.42 -2.54 23.39
C VAL A 217 7.99 -2.01 23.32
N ASN A 218 7.47 -1.83 22.11
CA ASN A 218 6.12 -1.35 21.87
C ASN A 218 5.57 -2.02 20.61
N TYR A 219 4.53 -2.86 20.77
CA TYR A 219 3.91 -3.52 19.62
C TYR A 219 2.41 -3.78 19.83
N TYR A 220 1.72 -3.94 18.71
CA TYR A 220 0.31 -4.33 18.66
C TYR A 220 0.16 -5.69 17.99
N LEU A 221 -0.64 -6.56 18.60
CA LEU A 221 -1.05 -7.85 18.03
C LEU A 221 -2.53 -7.77 17.66
N VAL A 222 -2.85 -8.02 16.39
CA VAL A 222 -4.23 -8.07 15.89
C VAL A 222 -4.53 -9.48 15.43
N VAL A 223 -5.50 -10.14 16.03
CA VAL A 223 -5.88 -11.51 15.73
C VAL A 223 -7.16 -11.53 14.90
N GLY A 224 -7.17 -12.26 13.78
CA GLY A 224 -8.32 -12.46 12.90
C GLY A 224 -8.79 -13.90 12.88
N LYS A 225 -10.01 -14.14 12.34
CA LYS A 225 -10.48 -15.49 12.00
C LYS A 225 -9.78 -16.06 10.76
N ASP A 226 -9.26 -15.18 9.92
CA ASP A 226 -8.45 -15.43 8.73
C ASP A 226 -7.50 -14.24 8.51
N MET A 227 -6.58 -14.34 7.55
CA MET A 227 -5.62 -13.27 7.25
C MET A 227 -6.31 -11.95 6.86
N LYS A 228 -7.43 -11.99 6.11
CA LYS A 228 -8.17 -10.78 5.72
C LYS A 228 -8.76 -10.06 6.93
N ASP A 229 -9.31 -10.81 7.88
CA ASP A 229 -9.89 -10.26 9.11
C ASP A 229 -8.80 -9.63 10.01
N ALA A 230 -7.62 -10.25 10.10
CA ALA A 230 -6.46 -9.69 10.79
C ALA A 230 -5.97 -8.38 10.14
N MET A 231 -5.83 -8.34 8.82
CA MET A 231 -5.49 -7.12 8.07
C MET A 231 -6.55 -6.03 8.23
N SER A 232 -7.84 -6.38 8.22
CA SER A 232 -8.95 -5.46 8.49
C SER A 232 -8.86 -4.87 9.90
N GLY A 233 -8.58 -5.69 10.91
CA GLY A 233 -8.38 -5.24 12.29
C GLY A 233 -7.16 -4.33 12.45
N TYR A 234 -6.08 -4.55 11.69
CA TYR A 234 -4.94 -3.65 11.65
C TYR A 234 -5.29 -2.28 11.03
N CYS A 235 -6.08 -2.28 9.94
CA CYS A 235 -6.58 -1.03 9.37
C CYS A 235 -7.55 -0.30 10.30
N GLU A 236 -8.34 -1.04 11.09
CA GLU A 236 -9.16 -0.43 12.15
C GLU A 236 -8.30 0.21 13.25
N LEU A 237 -7.20 -0.45 13.65
CA LEU A 237 -6.25 0.08 14.63
C LEU A 237 -5.58 1.36 14.15
N THR A 238 -5.16 1.41 12.89
CA THR A 238 -4.33 2.48 12.32
C THR A 238 -5.11 3.49 11.46
N GLY A 239 -6.39 3.24 11.21
CA GLY A 239 -7.28 4.04 10.38
C GLY A 239 -7.39 3.52 8.94
N ASN A 240 -8.63 3.36 8.46
CA ASN A 240 -8.89 2.96 7.09
C ASN A 240 -8.49 4.04 6.08
N SER A 241 -8.13 3.62 4.86
CA SER A 241 -7.93 4.55 3.75
C SER A 241 -9.26 5.18 3.31
N PRO A 242 -9.36 6.51 3.12
CA PRO A 242 -10.55 7.11 2.55
C PRO A 242 -10.72 6.70 1.08
N MET A 243 -11.95 6.86 0.54
CA MET A 243 -12.16 6.76 -0.89
C MET A 243 -11.31 7.81 -1.61
N LEU A 244 -10.53 7.38 -2.60
CA LEU A 244 -9.91 8.30 -3.56
C LEU A 244 -10.95 8.79 -4.57
N PRO A 245 -10.75 9.94 -5.26
CA PRO A 245 -11.59 10.31 -6.39
C PRO A 245 -11.55 9.20 -7.45
N LYS A 246 -12.69 8.91 -8.08
CA LYS A 246 -12.79 7.77 -9.03
C LYS A 246 -11.80 7.89 -10.20
N SER A 247 -11.46 9.11 -10.61
CA SER A 247 -10.43 9.41 -11.61
C SER A 247 -9.04 8.88 -11.25
N ALA A 248 -8.73 8.69 -9.96
CA ALA A 248 -7.46 8.08 -9.53
C ALA A 248 -7.33 6.61 -9.98
N PHE A 249 -8.43 5.93 -10.25
CA PHE A 249 -8.44 4.55 -10.75
C PHE A 249 -8.42 4.45 -12.28
N GLY A 250 -8.50 5.56 -13.01
CA GLY A 250 -8.26 5.63 -14.45
C GLY A 250 -6.76 5.59 -14.78
N PHE A 251 -6.40 5.88 -16.02
CA PHE A 251 -5.01 5.90 -16.48
C PHE A 251 -4.35 7.25 -16.17
N TRP A 252 -3.09 7.20 -15.69
CA TRP A 252 -2.24 8.36 -15.43
C TRP A 252 -1.08 8.36 -16.40
N MET A 253 -0.92 9.45 -17.16
CA MET A 253 0.24 9.67 -18.00
C MET A 253 1.22 10.60 -17.28
N SER A 254 2.45 10.15 -17.16
CA SER A 254 3.53 10.86 -16.49
C SER A 254 4.87 10.56 -17.17
N LYS A 255 5.79 11.50 -17.11
CA LYS A 255 7.22 11.30 -17.40
C LYS A 255 8.07 12.30 -16.63
N GLU A 256 9.33 12.05 -16.47
CA GLU A 256 10.33 13.00 -16.04
C GLU A 256 10.93 13.65 -17.30
N ARG A 257 10.51 14.86 -17.71
CA ARG A 257 9.36 15.70 -17.31
C ARG A 257 8.81 16.39 -18.56
N TYR A 258 7.63 16.93 -18.49
CA TYR A 258 7.15 17.90 -19.48
C TYR A 258 7.84 19.24 -19.23
N LYS A 259 8.56 19.78 -20.22
CA LYS A 259 9.36 21.00 -20.05
C LYS A 259 8.54 22.28 -20.14
N THR A 260 7.37 22.20 -20.78
CA THR A 260 6.45 23.33 -20.94
C THR A 260 5.00 22.88 -20.83
N PHE A 261 4.09 23.82 -20.54
CA PHE A 261 2.67 23.56 -20.61
C PHE A 261 2.17 23.21 -22.01
N ASP A 262 2.80 23.75 -23.08
CA ASP A 262 2.46 23.40 -24.45
C ASP A 262 2.72 21.90 -24.71
N GLU A 263 3.89 21.39 -24.30
CA GLU A 263 4.21 19.97 -24.40
C GLU A 263 3.18 19.10 -23.63
N LEU A 264 2.87 19.49 -22.39
CA LEU A 264 1.89 18.76 -21.56
C LEU A 264 0.50 18.73 -22.21
N GLN A 265 0.02 19.90 -22.72
CA GLN A 265 -1.28 19.98 -23.37
C GLN A 265 -1.30 19.21 -24.70
N ASP A 266 -0.19 19.16 -25.46
CA ASP A 266 -0.07 18.41 -26.71
C ASP A 266 -0.21 16.91 -26.45
N VAL A 267 0.36 16.41 -25.37
CA VAL A 267 0.19 15.01 -24.95
C VAL A 267 -1.28 14.71 -24.66
N VAL A 268 -1.96 15.51 -23.83
CA VAL A 268 -3.38 15.33 -23.50
C VAL A 268 -4.25 15.41 -24.75
N ARG A 269 -3.99 16.36 -25.64
CA ARG A 269 -4.70 16.51 -26.93
C ARG A 269 -4.54 15.25 -27.79
N THR A 270 -3.32 14.70 -27.85
CA THR A 270 -3.01 13.52 -28.65
C THR A 270 -3.76 12.28 -28.14
N TYR A 271 -3.83 12.06 -26.80
CA TYR A 271 -4.66 10.99 -26.23
C TYR A 271 -6.14 11.11 -26.67
N ARG A 272 -6.71 12.33 -26.59
CA ARG A 272 -8.11 12.56 -27.01
C ARG A 272 -8.30 12.36 -28.52
N MET A 273 -7.39 12.85 -29.36
CA MET A 273 -7.46 12.67 -30.83
C MET A 273 -7.35 11.20 -31.25
N ARG A 274 -6.57 10.41 -30.53
CA ARG A 274 -6.40 8.97 -30.76
C ARG A 274 -7.49 8.10 -30.09
N ASN A 275 -8.45 8.73 -29.42
CA ASN A 275 -9.50 8.05 -28.66
C ASN A 275 -8.95 7.08 -27.59
N ILE A 276 -7.83 7.41 -26.96
CA ILE A 276 -7.24 6.65 -25.87
C ILE A 276 -7.68 7.27 -24.54
N PRO A 277 -8.28 6.49 -23.63
CA PRO A 277 -8.71 6.99 -22.32
C PRO A 277 -7.55 7.56 -21.49
N LEU A 278 -7.83 8.69 -20.78
CA LEU A 278 -6.89 9.34 -19.88
C LEU A 278 -7.65 10.15 -18.82
N ASP A 279 -7.33 9.99 -17.54
CA ASP A 279 -7.93 10.78 -16.45
C ASP A 279 -6.96 11.73 -15.80
N ASN A 280 -5.66 11.39 -15.72
CA ASN A 280 -4.67 12.18 -15.01
C ASN A 280 -3.43 12.43 -15.89
N ILE A 281 -2.95 13.66 -15.88
CA ILE A 281 -1.64 14.06 -16.40
C ILE A 281 -0.78 14.55 -15.23
N VAL A 282 0.49 14.16 -15.21
CA VAL A 282 1.39 14.50 -14.11
C VAL A 282 2.44 15.48 -14.59
N GLN A 283 2.54 16.65 -13.95
CA GLN A 283 3.66 17.55 -14.09
C GLN A 283 4.70 17.27 -13.02
N ASP A 284 5.84 16.76 -13.42
CA ASP A 284 6.97 16.49 -12.56
C ASP A 284 7.80 17.77 -12.29
N TRP A 285 8.91 17.63 -11.59
CA TRP A 285 9.78 18.69 -11.07
C TRP A 285 10.25 19.71 -12.13
N GLN A 286 10.91 20.79 -11.71
CA GLN A 286 11.43 21.91 -12.52
C GLN A 286 10.37 22.74 -13.29
N TYR A 287 9.07 22.59 -13.01
CA TYR A 287 8.07 23.56 -13.49
C TYR A 287 8.28 24.96 -12.88
N TRP A 288 9.08 25.08 -11.83
CA TRP A 288 9.56 26.33 -11.21
C TRP A 288 10.79 26.93 -11.89
N GLY A 289 11.42 26.22 -12.85
CA GLY A 289 12.65 26.58 -13.54
C GLY A 289 13.82 25.64 -13.21
N GLU A 290 14.88 25.72 -14.02
CA GLU A 290 16.02 24.78 -13.95
C GLU A 290 17.12 25.19 -12.95
N ASN A 291 17.07 26.43 -12.41
CA ASN A 291 18.05 26.91 -11.45
C ASN A 291 17.88 26.20 -10.10
N LEU A 292 18.91 25.50 -9.64
CA LEU A 292 18.90 24.74 -8.38
C LEU A 292 18.66 25.64 -7.15
N ASP A 293 19.13 26.91 -7.18
CA ASP A 293 18.84 27.86 -6.10
C ASP A 293 17.36 28.23 -6.01
N SER A 294 16.58 27.99 -7.07
CA SER A 294 15.12 28.17 -7.11
C SER A 294 14.33 26.87 -6.83
N TRP A 295 14.99 25.82 -6.34
CA TRP A 295 14.41 24.51 -6.11
C TRP A 295 13.08 24.59 -5.37
N ASN A 296 12.03 24.00 -5.98
CA ASN A 296 10.69 23.84 -5.39
C ASN A 296 10.13 25.13 -4.77
N GLY A 297 10.26 26.26 -5.47
CA GLY A 297 9.81 27.58 -4.98
C GLY A 297 8.28 27.74 -4.84
N MET A 298 7.50 26.66 -5.03
CA MET A 298 6.02 26.64 -5.00
C MET A 298 5.37 27.64 -5.97
N VAL A 299 5.99 27.82 -7.14
CA VAL A 299 5.51 28.74 -8.18
C VAL A 299 5.73 28.14 -9.57
N PHE A 300 4.87 28.46 -10.52
CA PHE A 300 5.10 28.12 -11.93
C PHE A 300 6.05 29.14 -12.58
N ASN A 301 7.01 28.66 -13.36
CA ASN A 301 7.90 29.52 -14.15
C ASN A 301 7.09 30.25 -15.24
N PRO A 302 7.10 31.58 -15.27
CA PRO A 302 6.25 32.35 -16.20
C PRO A 302 6.63 32.22 -17.69
N VAL A 303 7.84 31.69 -18.00
CA VAL A 303 8.31 31.46 -19.39
C VAL A 303 7.88 30.08 -19.88
N THR A 304 8.14 29.04 -19.11
CA THR A 304 7.88 27.65 -19.52
C THR A 304 6.48 27.18 -19.16
N HIS A 305 5.90 27.72 -18.07
CA HIS A 305 4.57 27.36 -17.54
C HIS A 305 3.70 28.61 -17.35
N PRO A 306 3.43 29.39 -18.42
CA PRO A 306 2.66 30.63 -18.35
C PRO A 306 1.18 30.34 -18.09
N ASN A 307 0.49 31.29 -17.45
CA ASN A 307 -0.95 31.26 -17.25
C ASN A 307 -1.49 29.94 -16.65
N PRO A 308 -0.91 29.41 -15.54
CA PRO A 308 -1.23 28.09 -15.02
C PRO A 308 -2.72 27.88 -14.78
N GLN A 309 -3.42 28.87 -14.23
CA GLN A 309 -4.86 28.79 -13.97
C GLN A 309 -5.66 28.52 -15.25
N LYS A 310 -5.34 29.21 -16.35
CA LYS A 310 -6.04 29.00 -17.63
C LYS A 310 -5.73 27.63 -18.23
N VAL A 311 -4.47 27.18 -18.17
CA VAL A 311 -4.08 25.87 -18.67
C VAL A 311 -4.80 24.76 -17.92
N ILE A 312 -4.83 24.84 -16.58
CA ILE A 312 -5.50 23.84 -15.74
C ILE A 312 -7.01 23.85 -15.97
N GLU A 313 -7.62 25.04 -16.12
CA GLU A 313 -9.03 25.18 -16.49
C GLU A 313 -9.34 24.51 -17.84
N ASP A 314 -8.46 24.65 -18.84
CA ASP A 314 -8.61 23.98 -20.14
C ASP A 314 -8.46 22.45 -20.02
N LEU A 315 -7.53 21.95 -19.19
CA LEU A 315 -7.43 20.53 -18.88
C LEU A 315 -8.76 19.99 -18.32
N HIS A 316 -9.39 20.71 -17.39
CA HIS A 316 -10.65 20.30 -16.78
C HIS A 316 -11.84 20.41 -17.74
N LYS A 317 -12.06 21.57 -18.35
CA LYS A 317 -13.29 21.88 -19.10
C LYS A 317 -13.28 21.33 -20.52
N LYS A 318 -12.11 21.34 -21.16
CA LYS A 318 -11.98 20.95 -22.57
C LYS A 318 -11.58 19.47 -22.72
N TYR A 319 -10.68 19.02 -21.86
CA TYR A 319 -10.09 17.68 -21.99
C TYR A 319 -10.57 16.70 -20.92
N HIS A 320 -11.22 17.18 -19.85
CA HIS A 320 -11.66 16.34 -18.72
C HIS A 320 -10.50 15.51 -18.12
N VAL A 321 -9.35 16.15 -17.89
CA VAL A 321 -8.16 15.56 -17.33
C VAL A 321 -7.77 16.32 -16.07
N LYS A 322 -7.40 15.60 -15.01
CA LYS A 322 -6.91 16.13 -13.74
C LYS A 322 -5.39 16.35 -13.81
N LEU A 323 -4.89 17.39 -13.12
CA LEU A 323 -3.46 17.65 -13.01
C LEU A 323 -2.94 17.20 -11.64
N THR A 324 -1.97 16.27 -11.66
CA THR A 324 -1.13 15.94 -10.50
C THR A 324 0.17 16.70 -10.60
N LEU A 325 0.60 17.33 -9.49
CA LEU A 325 1.80 18.16 -9.48
C LEU A 325 2.83 17.66 -8.47
N SER A 326 4.09 17.51 -8.90
CA SER A 326 5.21 17.13 -8.04
C SER A 326 5.59 18.24 -7.06
N VAL A 327 5.79 17.93 -5.80
CA VAL A 327 6.18 18.83 -4.72
C VAL A 327 7.21 18.15 -3.84
N TRP A 328 8.25 18.87 -3.45
CA TRP A 328 9.34 18.37 -2.61
C TRP A 328 9.29 18.98 -1.21
N PRO A 329 9.79 18.29 -0.16
CA PRO A 329 9.87 18.87 1.18
C PRO A 329 11.12 19.72 1.43
N GLY A 330 11.89 20.03 0.37
CA GLY A 330 13.11 20.83 0.45
C GLY A 330 13.08 22.02 -0.51
N PHE A 331 13.84 23.08 -0.19
CA PHE A 331 13.75 24.37 -0.85
C PHE A 331 15.13 24.97 -1.16
N GLY A 332 15.25 25.59 -2.34
CA GLY A 332 16.46 26.27 -2.77
C GLY A 332 16.58 27.67 -2.16
N LYS A 333 17.80 28.09 -1.90
CA LYS A 333 18.12 29.30 -1.11
C LYS A 333 17.58 30.63 -1.67
N SER A 334 17.27 30.72 -2.97
CA SER A 334 16.72 31.94 -3.57
C SER A 334 15.19 32.01 -3.48
N THR A 335 14.53 30.98 -2.97
CA THR A 335 13.06 30.94 -2.86
C THR A 335 12.56 31.69 -1.63
N LYS A 336 11.38 32.29 -1.73
CA LYS A 336 10.75 32.97 -0.60
C LYS A 336 10.44 32.01 0.56
N ILE A 337 10.01 30.80 0.24
CA ILE A 337 9.72 29.76 1.23
C ILE A 337 10.97 29.37 2.02
N TYR A 338 12.13 29.22 1.35
CA TYR A 338 13.39 28.97 2.02
C TYR A 338 13.72 30.11 3.01
N GLN A 339 13.66 31.36 2.55
CA GLN A 339 14.00 32.54 3.38
C GLN A 339 13.12 32.64 4.64
N GLU A 340 11.84 32.34 4.50
CA GLU A 340 10.88 32.32 5.62
C GLU A 340 11.17 31.17 6.59
N MET A 341 11.42 29.96 6.10
CA MET A 341 11.78 28.80 6.94
C MET A 341 13.14 28.93 7.61
N ASP A 342 14.15 29.47 6.90
CA ASP A 342 15.47 29.72 7.45
C ASP A 342 15.41 30.75 8.58
N SER A 343 14.66 31.85 8.39
CA SER A 343 14.40 32.87 9.41
C SER A 343 13.67 32.31 10.64
N ALA A 344 12.82 31.30 10.42
CA ALA A 344 12.12 30.59 11.50
C ALA A 344 12.95 29.46 12.13
N ASN A 345 14.16 29.18 11.63
CA ASN A 345 15.05 28.10 12.05
C ASN A 345 14.37 26.71 12.02
N VAL A 346 13.70 26.41 10.89
CA VAL A 346 12.98 25.15 10.67
C VAL A 346 13.46 24.40 9.40
N LEU A 347 14.72 24.56 9.04
CA LEU A 347 15.40 23.80 7.98
C LEU A 347 16.54 22.97 8.58
N TYR A 348 16.70 21.73 8.11
CA TYR A 348 17.86 20.92 8.50
C TYR A 348 19.14 21.41 7.82
N ASP A 349 20.22 21.48 8.60
CA ASP A 349 21.56 21.85 8.08
C ASP A 349 22.32 20.61 7.62
N VAL A 350 21.74 19.89 6.64
CA VAL A 350 22.30 18.69 6.04
C VAL A 350 22.39 18.91 4.54
N PRO A 351 23.55 18.61 3.91
CA PRO A 351 23.69 18.78 2.47
C PRO A 351 22.76 17.82 1.71
N THR A 352 22.20 18.29 0.59
CA THR A 352 21.43 17.50 -0.36
C THR A 352 22.16 17.45 -1.71
N TRP A 353 21.78 16.57 -2.60
CA TRP A 353 22.41 16.40 -3.90
C TRP A 353 22.33 17.65 -4.79
N ALA A 354 21.27 18.46 -4.65
CA ALA A 354 21.03 19.67 -5.43
C ALA A 354 21.22 20.98 -4.64
N GLY A 355 21.70 20.93 -3.39
CA GLY A 355 21.96 22.11 -2.56
C GLY A 355 20.73 22.74 -1.91
N TYR A 356 19.54 22.16 -2.02
CA TYR A 356 18.37 22.58 -1.25
C TYR A 356 18.47 22.15 0.22
N LYS A 357 17.72 22.78 1.12
CA LYS A 357 17.57 22.34 2.51
C LYS A 357 16.18 21.75 2.73
N VAL A 358 16.12 20.67 3.48
CA VAL A 358 14.90 19.96 3.86
C VAL A 358 14.24 20.61 5.07
N ALA A 359 12.92 20.79 5.05
CA ALA A 359 12.16 21.38 6.15
C ALA A 359 12.01 20.41 7.33
N ASP A 360 12.09 20.92 8.57
CA ASP A 360 11.64 20.20 9.76
C ASP A 360 10.11 20.20 9.83
N ILE A 361 9.50 19.29 9.12
CA ILE A 361 8.03 19.21 9.01
C ILE A 361 7.34 18.80 10.32
N TYR A 362 8.07 18.38 11.35
CA TYR A 362 7.54 18.15 12.68
C TYR A 362 7.18 19.45 13.40
N ALA A 363 7.79 20.59 13.01
CA ALA A 363 7.46 21.90 13.52
C ALA A 363 6.19 22.46 12.90
N SER A 364 5.22 22.85 13.73
CA SER A 364 3.96 23.46 13.27
C SER A 364 4.18 24.75 12.48
N THR A 365 5.28 25.47 12.74
CA THR A 365 5.69 26.65 11.98
C THR A 365 6.08 26.28 10.56
N ALA A 366 6.90 25.24 10.36
CA ALA A 366 7.26 24.74 9.05
C ALA A 366 6.03 24.27 8.25
N GLN A 367 5.11 23.54 8.91
CA GLN A 367 3.85 23.12 8.29
C GLN A 367 3.00 24.30 7.79
N LYS A 368 2.88 25.36 8.58
CA LYS A 368 2.15 26.59 8.20
C LYS A 368 2.80 27.30 7.01
N ILE A 369 4.12 27.47 7.04
CA ILE A 369 4.87 28.12 5.94
C ILE A 369 4.70 27.29 4.67
N PHE A 370 4.95 25.97 4.75
CA PHE A 370 4.80 25.06 3.62
C PHE A 370 3.40 25.16 3.00
N TRP A 371 2.36 25.02 3.81
CA TRP A 371 0.99 25.07 3.34
C TRP A 371 0.63 26.43 2.72
N ASN A 372 1.03 27.54 3.33
CA ASN A 372 0.73 28.87 2.82
C ASN A 372 1.32 29.08 1.41
N HIS A 373 2.59 28.71 1.19
CA HIS A 373 3.23 28.82 -0.12
C HIS A 373 2.59 27.89 -1.15
N LEU A 374 2.32 26.64 -0.80
CA LEU A 374 1.63 25.68 -1.66
C LEU A 374 0.21 26.18 -2.02
N TYR A 375 -0.53 26.66 -1.05
CA TYR A 375 -1.89 27.17 -1.26
C TYR A 375 -1.91 28.35 -2.24
N GLN A 376 -1.13 29.39 -1.96
CA GLN A 376 -1.10 30.60 -2.78
C GLN A 376 -0.51 30.38 -4.17
N GLY A 377 0.58 29.62 -4.24
CA GLY A 377 1.33 29.44 -5.48
C GLY A 377 0.77 28.38 -6.42
N LEU A 378 0.18 27.32 -5.87
CA LEU A 378 -0.19 26.11 -6.63
C LEU A 378 -1.67 25.75 -6.49
N TYR A 379 -2.19 25.57 -5.25
CA TYR A 379 -3.57 25.12 -5.03
C TYR A 379 -4.61 26.06 -5.64
N THR A 380 -4.48 27.37 -5.44
CA THR A 380 -5.38 28.38 -6.02
C THR A 380 -5.37 28.45 -7.55
N LYS A 381 -4.41 27.76 -8.20
CA LYS A 381 -4.35 27.66 -9.66
C LYS A 381 -5.19 26.51 -10.21
N GLY A 382 -5.71 25.63 -9.32
CA GLY A 382 -6.60 24.53 -9.69
C GLY A 382 -5.96 23.15 -9.76
N VAL A 383 -4.77 22.96 -9.18
CA VAL A 383 -4.11 21.65 -9.08
C VAL A 383 -5.00 20.68 -8.31
N ASP A 384 -5.21 19.46 -8.84
CA ASP A 384 -6.16 18.48 -8.32
C ASP A 384 -5.56 17.51 -7.30
N SER A 385 -4.33 17.06 -7.53
CA SER A 385 -3.67 16.06 -6.71
C SER A 385 -2.16 16.33 -6.59
N TRP A 386 -1.54 15.70 -5.62
CA TRP A 386 -0.18 16.03 -5.21
C TRP A 386 0.72 14.81 -5.27
N TRP A 387 1.91 15.00 -5.81
CA TRP A 387 2.98 14.02 -5.77
C TRP A 387 4.10 14.52 -4.84
N LEU A 388 4.15 13.98 -3.63
CA LEU A 388 5.18 14.30 -2.64
C LEU A 388 6.40 13.43 -2.91
N ASP A 389 7.40 13.99 -3.57
CA ASP A 389 8.65 13.31 -3.88
C ASP A 389 9.69 13.53 -2.77
N ALA A 390 10.68 12.65 -2.67
CA ALA A 390 11.81 12.73 -1.73
C ALA A 390 11.40 12.77 -0.24
N THR A 391 10.40 12.00 0.14
CA THR A 391 9.77 12.03 1.46
C THR A 391 10.39 11.08 2.49
N GLU A 392 11.49 10.42 2.20
CA GLU A 392 12.24 9.57 3.13
C GLU A 392 12.99 10.29 4.27
N PRO A 393 13.33 11.59 4.37
CA PRO A 393 13.62 12.64 3.37
C PRO A 393 14.93 12.42 2.59
N ALA A 394 15.00 12.92 1.34
CA ALA A 394 16.17 12.72 0.49
C ALA A 394 17.33 13.66 0.86
N TYR A 395 18.17 13.24 1.78
CA TYR A 395 19.47 13.83 2.04
C TYR A 395 20.47 13.47 0.93
N LYS A 396 21.67 14.03 0.97
CA LYS A 396 22.79 13.60 0.12
C LYS A 396 23.00 12.08 0.36
N ASP A 397 23.18 11.32 -0.70
CA ASP A 397 23.35 9.86 -0.66
C ASP A 397 22.14 9.08 -0.04
N GLY A 398 20.95 9.69 0.03
CA GLY A 398 19.70 9.07 0.53
C GLY A 398 19.10 7.99 -0.37
N LEU A 399 19.89 7.47 -1.33
CA LEU A 399 19.52 6.34 -2.19
C LEU A 399 19.56 5.00 -1.46
N TYR A 400 20.25 4.93 -0.32
CA TYR A 400 20.48 3.70 0.44
C TYR A 400 20.11 3.86 1.92
N PRO A 401 19.47 2.86 2.54
CA PRO A 401 19.02 2.91 3.93
C PRO A 401 20.14 3.27 4.94
N GLU A 402 21.34 2.70 4.79
CA GLU A 402 22.45 2.97 5.71
C GLU A 402 22.95 4.42 5.60
N LYS A 403 22.91 4.98 4.40
CA LYS A 403 23.25 6.41 4.19
C LYS A 403 22.17 7.29 4.77
N GLN A 404 20.92 6.95 4.61
CA GLN A 404 19.79 7.67 5.19
C GLN A 404 19.88 7.68 6.72
N THR A 405 20.21 6.55 7.35
CA THR A 405 20.49 6.45 8.79
C THR A 405 21.65 7.35 9.23
N GLN A 406 22.76 7.36 8.50
CA GLN A 406 23.90 8.22 8.82
C GLN A 406 23.56 9.71 8.74
N TRP A 407 22.80 10.11 7.70
CA TRP A 407 22.43 11.51 7.50
C TRP A 407 21.36 11.97 8.49
N SER A 408 20.44 11.12 8.94
CA SER A 408 19.48 11.46 10.00
C SER A 408 20.18 11.78 11.33
N LYS A 409 21.23 11.03 11.68
CA LYS A 409 22.07 11.34 12.86
C LYS A 409 22.76 12.70 12.72
N LYS A 410 23.21 13.07 11.51
CA LYS A 410 23.81 14.40 11.24
C LYS A 410 22.79 15.54 11.22
N ALA A 411 21.55 15.27 10.81
CA ALA A 411 20.46 16.24 10.88
C ALA A 411 20.14 16.67 12.34
N GLY A 412 20.48 15.81 13.29
CA GLY A 412 20.44 16.13 14.71
C GLY A 412 19.03 16.27 15.25
N LYS A 413 18.69 17.47 15.76
CA LYS A 413 17.42 17.71 16.46
C LYS A 413 16.29 18.08 15.47
N THR A 414 15.12 17.50 15.68
CA THR A 414 13.84 17.93 15.11
C THR A 414 13.01 18.63 16.20
N PHE A 415 11.85 19.17 15.83
CA PHE A 415 10.94 19.79 16.80
C PHE A 415 10.44 18.82 17.90
N ILE A 416 10.35 17.51 17.61
CA ILE A 416 9.79 16.50 18.54
C ILE A 416 10.84 15.56 19.15
N GLY A 417 12.14 15.70 18.81
CA GLY A 417 13.22 14.83 19.29
C GLY A 417 14.38 14.77 18.30
N SER A 418 15.10 13.65 18.23
CA SER A 418 16.15 13.50 17.25
C SER A 418 15.60 13.02 15.88
N ALA A 419 16.25 13.46 14.79
CA ALA A 419 15.89 13.00 13.44
C ALA A 419 16.15 11.49 13.27
N ALA A 420 17.07 10.90 14.02
CA ALA A 420 17.34 9.47 14.02
C ALA A 420 16.21 8.67 14.70
N ARG A 421 15.64 9.18 15.78
CA ARG A 421 14.50 8.56 16.49
C ARG A 421 13.25 8.50 15.61
N TYR A 422 12.99 9.57 14.83
CA TYR A 422 11.77 9.72 14.02
C TYR A 422 12.00 9.48 12.51
N LEU A 423 13.11 8.82 12.15
CA LEU A 423 13.61 8.65 10.78
C LEU A 423 12.51 8.23 9.79
N ASN A 424 11.72 7.22 10.13
CA ASN A 424 10.75 6.61 9.22
C ASN A 424 9.36 7.31 9.23
N THR A 425 9.14 8.39 9.99
CA THR A 425 7.82 9.03 10.09
C THR A 425 7.72 10.38 9.39
N TYR A 426 8.75 10.80 8.66
CA TYR A 426 8.75 12.08 7.97
C TYR A 426 7.62 12.19 6.94
N SER A 427 7.50 11.20 6.06
CA SER A 427 6.43 11.13 5.05
C SER A 427 5.03 11.08 5.68
N TYR A 428 4.88 10.37 6.80
CA TYR A 428 3.62 10.30 7.55
C TYR A 428 3.16 11.69 8.01
N VAL A 429 4.07 12.48 8.63
CA VAL A 429 3.74 13.82 9.14
C VAL A 429 3.47 14.79 8.00
N LEU A 430 4.26 14.76 6.93
CA LEU A 430 4.07 15.59 5.74
C LEU A 430 2.71 15.29 5.06
N THR A 431 2.41 14.02 4.82
CA THR A 431 1.15 13.61 4.18
C THR A 431 -0.07 13.93 5.04
N LYS A 432 0.04 13.74 6.36
CA LYS A 432 -0.99 14.16 7.32
C LYS A 432 -1.28 15.64 7.22
N MET A 433 -0.24 16.47 7.24
CA MET A 433 -0.36 17.94 7.10
C MET A 433 -1.04 18.32 5.79
N MET A 434 -0.65 17.69 4.67
CA MET A 434 -1.28 17.91 3.37
C MET A 434 -2.76 17.55 3.38
N TYR A 435 -3.08 16.33 3.83
CA TYR A 435 -4.46 15.83 3.89
C TYR A 435 -5.38 16.71 4.76
N GLU A 436 -4.96 17.03 5.98
CA GLU A 436 -5.75 17.84 6.90
C GLU A 436 -6.02 19.25 6.37
N ASN A 437 -5.05 19.86 5.68
CA ASN A 437 -5.25 21.17 5.07
C ASN A 437 -6.12 21.11 3.81
N LEU A 438 -5.95 20.11 2.94
CA LEU A 438 -6.83 19.90 1.77
C LEU A 438 -8.28 19.70 2.21
N ARG A 439 -8.53 18.90 3.25
CA ARG A 439 -9.87 18.68 3.83
C ARG A 439 -10.53 19.98 4.33
N LYS A 440 -9.74 20.94 4.83
CA LYS A 440 -10.26 22.25 5.27
C LYS A 440 -10.63 23.17 4.12
N GLN A 441 -10.02 23.00 2.94
CA GLN A 441 -10.26 23.87 1.78
C GLN A 441 -11.46 23.43 0.93
N SER A 442 -11.73 22.13 0.87
CA SER A 442 -12.72 21.57 -0.05
C SER A 442 -13.30 20.27 0.48
N ASP A 443 -14.54 19.96 0.06
CA ASP A 443 -15.15 18.64 0.25
C ASP A 443 -14.63 17.62 -0.81
N ASN A 444 -13.81 18.04 -1.77
CA ASN A 444 -13.18 17.14 -2.73
C ASN A 444 -12.16 16.23 -2.04
N ARG A 445 -12.12 14.97 -2.48
CA ARG A 445 -11.22 13.96 -1.94
C ARG A 445 -9.76 14.30 -2.24
N ALA A 446 -8.94 14.30 -1.19
CA ALA A 446 -7.51 14.41 -1.34
C ALA A 446 -6.94 13.13 -1.99
N SER A 447 -6.00 13.31 -2.91
CA SER A 447 -5.21 12.24 -3.52
C SER A 447 -3.74 12.65 -3.46
N VAL A 448 -2.93 11.86 -2.76
CA VAL A 448 -1.52 12.16 -2.51
C VAL A 448 -0.68 10.93 -2.88
N LEU A 449 0.13 11.07 -3.91
CA LEU A 449 1.18 10.10 -4.25
C LEU A 449 2.45 10.47 -3.49
N THR A 450 3.09 9.52 -2.79
CA THR A 450 4.31 9.79 -2.01
C THR A 450 5.32 8.67 -2.13
N ARG A 451 6.65 9.01 -2.09
CA ARG A 451 7.73 8.02 -2.28
C ARG A 451 7.95 7.13 -1.08
N SER A 452 7.60 7.59 0.12
CA SER A 452 7.68 6.80 1.35
C SER A 452 6.34 6.79 2.06
N ALA A 453 6.06 5.72 2.79
CA ALA A 453 4.89 5.63 3.67
C ALA A 453 5.17 4.76 4.88
N PHE A 454 4.74 5.21 6.04
CA PHE A 454 4.82 4.45 7.29
C PHE A 454 3.44 3.93 7.70
N ALA A 455 3.40 2.99 8.66
CA ALA A 455 2.17 2.44 9.24
C ALA A 455 1.13 3.53 9.54
N GLY A 456 -0.12 3.30 9.17
CA GLY A 456 -1.21 4.26 9.41
C GLY A 456 -1.31 5.41 8.41
N GLN A 457 -0.36 5.58 7.49
CA GLN A 457 -0.37 6.69 6.52
C GLN A 457 -1.51 6.57 5.48
N GLN A 458 -2.02 5.36 5.24
CA GLN A 458 -3.15 5.11 4.32
C GLN A 458 -4.37 5.99 4.63
N ARG A 459 -4.61 6.36 5.89
CA ARG A 459 -5.76 7.19 6.31
C ARG A 459 -5.73 8.63 5.80
N PHE A 460 -4.65 9.05 5.14
CA PHE A 460 -4.46 10.39 4.59
C PHE A 460 -4.58 10.45 3.06
N GLY A 461 -5.39 9.57 2.44
CA GLY A 461 -5.59 9.55 0.99
C GLY A 461 -4.32 9.23 0.21
N THR A 462 -3.49 8.36 0.77
CA THR A 462 -2.14 8.04 0.28
C THR A 462 -2.18 6.98 -0.81
N SER A 463 -1.45 7.24 -1.89
CA SER A 463 -0.91 6.25 -2.83
C SER A 463 0.61 6.35 -2.84
N ILE A 464 1.30 5.27 -3.23
CA ILE A 464 2.76 5.18 -3.23
C ILE A 464 3.28 4.57 -4.52
N TRP A 465 4.57 4.81 -4.81
CA TRP A 465 5.27 4.13 -5.92
C TRP A 465 6.64 3.59 -5.46
N SER A 466 7.23 2.78 -6.30
CA SER A 466 8.44 2.02 -5.98
C SER A 466 9.76 2.76 -6.20
N GLY A 467 9.73 4.09 -6.36
CA GLY A 467 10.94 4.91 -6.54
C GLY A 467 11.61 4.77 -7.91
N ASP A 468 12.88 5.19 -8.00
CA ASP A 468 13.66 5.31 -9.26
C ASP A 468 14.27 3.96 -9.67
N ILE A 469 13.43 3.02 -10.06
CA ILE A 469 13.80 1.67 -10.45
C ILE A 469 14.37 1.60 -11.87
N TYR A 470 15.09 0.51 -12.19
CA TYR A 470 15.71 0.28 -13.50
C TYR A 470 14.87 -0.63 -14.38
N ALA A 471 14.98 -0.42 -15.71
CA ALA A 471 14.34 -1.29 -16.70
C ALA A 471 15.07 -2.63 -16.80
N SER A 472 14.52 -3.69 -16.20
CA SER A 472 14.97 -5.06 -16.40
C SER A 472 13.89 -6.07 -16.01
N TRP A 473 14.01 -7.30 -16.51
CA TRP A 473 13.10 -8.40 -16.15
C TRP A 473 13.21 -8.79 -14.68
N ASP A 474 14.42 -8.76 -14.12
CA ASP A 474 14.65 -9.01 -12.70
C ASP A 474 13.95 -7.99 -11.83
N VAL A 475 14.05 -6.69 -12.18
CA VAL A 475 13.35 -5.64 -11.46
C VAL A 475 11.83 -5.79 -11.60
N LEU A 476 11.29 -6.09 -12.79
CA LEU A 476 9.84 -6.35 -12.94
C LEU A 476 9.36 -7.46 -12.00
N LYS A 477 10.10 -8.57 -11.92
CA LYS A 477 9.78 -9.67 -11.00
C LYS A 477 9.79 -9.23 -9.54
N LYS A 478 10.81 -8.45 -9.14
CA LYS A 478 10.91 -7.90 -7.77
C LYS A 478 9.82 -6.89 -7.45
N GLN A 479 9.39 -6.08 -8.44
CA GLN A 479 8.28 -5.14 -8.29
C GLN A 479 6.96 -5.82 -7.95
N LEU A 480 6.69 -6.98 -8.54
CA LEU A 480 5.49 -7.75 -8.22
C LEU A 480 5.46 -8.10 -6.72
N VAL A 481 6.54 -8.68 -6.22
CA VAL A 481 6.67 -9.08 -4.81
C VAL A 481 6.63 -7.88 -3.86
N ALA A 482 7.34 -6.80 -4.19
CA ALA A 482 7.35 -5.56 -3.43
C ALA A 482 5.94 -4.96 -3.28
N GLY A 483 5.18 -4.91 -4.39
CA GLY A 483 3.79 -4.44 -4.37
C GLY A 483 2.87 -5.31 -3.52
N LEU A 484 3.07 -6.64 -3.52
CA LEU A 484 2.28 -7.55 -2.68
C LEU A 484 2.55 -7.30 -1.20
N ASN A 485 3.81 -7.26 -0.79
CA ASN A 485 4.19 -7.08 0.61
C ASN A 485 3.69 -5.74 1.18
N ILE A 486 3.91 -4.63 0.47
CA ILE A 486 3.48 -3.31 0.99
C ILE A 486 1.95 -3.18 1.05
N CYS A 487 1.21 -3.73 0.06
CA CYS A 487 -0.25 -3.68 0.08
C CYS A 487 -0.83 -4.50 1.26
N MET A 488 -0.19 -5.60 1.65
CA MET A 488 -0.60 -6.39 2.81
C MET A 488 -0.34 -5.66 4.14
N THR A 489 0.56 -4.66 4.20
CA THR A 489 0.80 -3.85 5.41
C THR A 489 -0.19 -2.68 5.59
N GLY A 490 -1.33 -2.69 4.90
CA GLY A 490 -2.38 -1.68 5.04
C GLY A 490 -2.22 -0.45 4.16
N ILE A 491 -1.23 -0.39 3.25
CA ILE A 491 -1.07 0.66 2.23
C ILE A 491 -1.66 0.15 0.90
N PRO A 492 -2.97 0.37 0.62
CA PRO A 492 -3.69 -0.38 -0.41
C PRO A 492 -3.49 0.15 -1.84
N TYR A 493 -2.97 1.37 -2.00
CA TYR A 493 -2.86 2.05 -3.29
C TYR A 493 -1.39 2.21 -3.70
N TRP A 494 -0.93 1.25 -4.48
CA TRP A 494 0.45 1.13 -4.95
C TRP A 494 0.53 1.22 -6.48
N THR A 495 1.65 1.71 -6.98
CA THR A 495 2.03 1.69 -8.40
C THR A 495 3.54 1.49 -8.55
N THR A 496 3.97 1.26 -9.78
CA THR A 496 5.39 1.19 -10.16
C THR A 496 5.63 2.10 -11.36
N ASP A 497 6.87 2.49 -11.60
CA ASP A 497 7.25 3.16 -12.84
C ASP A 497 7.28 2.13 -13.97
N ILE A 498 6.21 2.09 -14.77
CA ILE A 498 6.04 1.08 -15.83
C ILE A 498 7.19 1.17 -16.84
N GLY A 499 7.88 0.05 -17.03
CA GLY A 499 9.05 -0.06 -17.90
C GLY A 499 10.35 0.43 -17.28
N GLY A 500 10.35 0.71 -15.97
CA GLY A 500 11.47 1.26 -15.21
C GLY A 500 11.60 2.77 -15.34
N PHE A 501 11.98 3.46 -14.25
CA PHE A 501 12.28 4.89 -14.30
C PHE A 501 13.47 5.16 -15.24
N ARG A 502 14.61 4.45 -15.05
CA ARG A 502 15.82 4.53 -15.88
C ARG A 502 15.89 3.39 -16.89
N VAL A 503 16.07 3.73 -18.17
CA VAL A 503 16.05 2.77 -19.29
C VAL A 503 17.43 2.57 -19.92
N ARG A 504 18.14 3.65 -20.20
CA ARG A 504 19.43 3.62 -20.91
C ARG A 504 20.62 3.58 -19.98
N SER A 505 20.50 4.20 -18.82
CA SER A 505 21.56 4.28 -17.83
C SER A 505 21.72 2.92 -17.15
N ARG A 506 22.96 2.49 -17.06
CA ARG A 506 23.34 1.45 -16.10
C ARG A 506 23.54 2.12 -14.75
N GLU A 507 23.24 1.43 -13.69
CA GLU A 507 23.79 1.79 -12.40
C GLU A 507 25.33 1.69 -12.56
N ASN A 508 25.99 2.84 -12.60
CA ASN A 508 27.43 2.85 -12.68
C ASN A 508 27.96 2.12 -11.43
N SER A 509 28.57 0.99 -11.65
CA SER A 509 29.19 0.12 -10.64
C SER A 509 30.32 0.80 -9.87
N GLY A 510 30.40 2.11 -9.83
CA GLY A 510 31.47 2.87 -9.18
C GLY A 510 31.02 4.06 -8.36
N GLU A 511 29.87 4.65 -8.63
CA GLU A 511 29.42 5.81 -7.88
C GLU A 511 28.13 5.43 -7.10
N GLY A 512 28.28 5.11 -5.81
CA GLY A 512 27.17 4.96 -4.91
C GLY A 512 26.82 3.55 -4.45
N THR A 513 27.67 2.55 -4.70
CA THR A 513 27.48 1.18 -4.20
C THR A 513 27.85 1.04 -2.72
N GLY A 514 27.34 1.94 -1.88
CA GLY A 514 27.51 1.87 -0.43
C GLY A 514 26.46 1.04 0.29
N GLY A 515 25.68 0.23 -0.42
CA GLY A 515 24.68 -0.66 0.16
C GLY A 515 25.31 -1.86 0.83
N THR A 516 24.61 -2.45 1.79
CA THR A 516 24.97 -3.74 2.40
C THR A 516 25.00 -4.84 1.35
N GLU A 517 25.59 -6.00 1.67
CA GLU A 517 25.55 -7.18 0.77
C GLU A 517 24.13 -7.59 0.38
N ILE A 518 23.14 -7.33 1.25
CA ILE A 518 21.72 -7.58 1.00
C ILE A 518 21.20 -6.72 -0.18
N HIS A 519 21.64 -5.47 -0.29
CA HIS A 519 21.21 -4.54 -1.34
C HIS A 519 22.12 -4.55 -2.59
N ARG A 520 23.31 -5.14 -2.53
CA ARG A 520 24.28 -5.21 -3.66
C ARG A 520 23.80 -6.06 -4.83
N ASN A 521 22.87 -6.99 -4.61
CA ASN A 521 22.29 -7.82 -5.68
C ASN A 521 21.42 -7.03 -6.67
N ILE A 522 21.14 -5.76 -6.41
CA ILE A 522 20.45 -4.85 -7.36
C ILE A 522 21.38 -4.47 -8.52
N SER A 523 22.70 -4.52 -8.32
CA SER A 523 23.70 -4.13 -9.32
C SER A 523 23.89 -5.14 -10.45
N SER A 524 23.39 -6.37 -10.31
CA SER A 524 23.37 -7.38 -11.38
C SER A 524 22.25 -7.14 -12.39
N CYS A 525 21.50 -6.03 -12.26
CA CYS A 525 20.59 -5.59 -13.29
C CYS A 525 21.36 -5.55 -14.59
N ASP A 526 20.91 -6.30 -15.52
CA ASP A 526 21.37 -6.39 -16.89
C ASP A 526 21.37 -5.04 -17.66
N GLY A 527 21.45 -4.00 -16.94
CA GLY A 527 21.63 -2.58 -17.13
C GLY A 527 21.48 -2.07 -18.54
N GLY A 528 20.42 -1.31 -18.70
CA GLY A 528 20.28 -0.33 -19.76
C GLY A 528 20.01 -0.87 -21.17
N TYR A 529 18.88 -0.45 -21.67
CA TYR A 529 18.54 -0.58 -23.10
C TYR A 529 19.02 0.69 -23.82
N ALA A 530 20.31 0.73 -24.19
CA ALA A 530 20.94 1.92 -24.75
C ALA A 530 20.23 2.47 -26.02
N LYS A 531 19.59 1.58 -26.81
CA LYS A 531 18.82 1.97 -27.98
C LYS A 531 17.41 2.52 -27.64
N GLY A 532 16.97 2.40 -26.36
CA GLY A 532 15.64 2.86 -25.91
C GLY A 532 14.50 2.21 -26.72
N LEU A 533 13.59 3.01 -27.25
CA LEU A 533 12.44 2.53 -28.03
C LEU A 533 12.79 1.87 -29.39
N LYS A 534 14.06 1.88 -29.79
CA LYS A 534 14.53 1.12 -30.95
C LYS A 534 15.01 -0.29 -30.58
N ASP A 535 14.90 -0.66 -29.32
CA ASP A 535 15.26 -1.96 -28.80
C ASP A 535 14.00 -2.82 -28.58
N SER A 536 13.85 -3.86 -29.40
CA SER A 536 12.67 -4.74 -29.31
C SER A 536 12.58 -5.47 -27.98
N ALA A 537 13.72 -5.74 -27.31
CA ALA A 537 13.73 -6.34 -25.97
C ALA A 537 13.16 -5.37 -24.92
N TYR A 538 13.41 -4.05 -25.07
CA TYR A 538 12.76 -3.07 -24.20
C TYR A 538 11.26 -2.92 -24.52
N LEU A 539 10.86 -2.96 -25.80
CA LEU A 539 9.45 -2.88 -26.18
C LEU A 539 8.65 -4.05 -25.59
N GLU A 540 9.22 -5.27 -25.59
CA GLU A 540 8.60 -6.43 -24.95
C GLU A 540 8.50 -6.23 -23.42
N LEU A 541 9.60 -5.90 -22.76
CA LEU A 541 9.64 -5.63 -21.32
C LEU A 541 8.61 -4.56 -20.91
N TYR A 542 8.60 -3.42 -21.62
CA TYR A 542 7.65 -2.34 -21.34
C TYR A 542 6.20 -2.81 -21.47
N THR A 543 5.89 -3.55 -22.55
CA THR A 543 4.54 -4.05 -22.81
C THR A 543 4.07 -5.02 -21.73
N ARG A 544 4.92 -5.96 -21.30
CA ARG A 544 4.61 -6.86 -20.17
C ARG A 544 4.43 -6.10 -18.85
N TRP A 545 5.25 -5.09 -18.63
CA TRP A 545 5.10 -4.23 -17.43
C TRP A 545 3.83 -3.38 -17.50
N PHE A 546 3.45 -2.93 -18.69
CA PHE A 546 2.21 -2.18 -18.90
C PHE A 546 0.96 -3.06 -18.66
N GLN A 547 1.00 -4.30 -19.08
CA GLN A 547 -0.03 -5.31 -18.76
C GLN A 547 -0.18 -5.49 -17.24
N TYR A 548 0.91 -5.65 -16.52
CA TYR A 548 0.92 -5.70 -15.05
C TYR A 548 0.37 -4.41 -14.43
N GLY A 549 0.83 -3.26 -14.89
CA GLY A 549 0.40 -1.95 -14.40
C GLY A 549 -1.09 -1.69 -14.58
N ALA A 550 -1.71 -2.20 -15.65
CA ALA A 550 -3.15 -2.05 -15.88
C ALA A 550 -4.01 -2.69 -14.78
N LEU A 551 -3.50 -3.72 -14.11
CA LEU A 551 -4.15 -4.40 -12.99
C LEU A 551 -3.38 -4.24 -11.67
N SER A 552 -2.64 -3.12 -11.54
CA SER A 552 -2.17 -2.58 -10.25
C SER A 552 -3.21 -1.63 -9.65
N PRO A 553 -3.20 -1.36 -8.33
CA PRO A 553 -4.16 -0.45 -7.70
C PRO A 553 -4.21 0.93 -8.36
N ILE A 554 -3.07 1.53 -8.67
CA ILE A 554 -2.94 2.78 -9.44
C ILE A 554 -2.23 2.46 -10.77
N PHE A 555 -2.79 2.89 -11.89
CA PHE A 555 -2.27 2.63 -13.23
C PHE A 555 -1.57 3.87 -13.79
N ARG A 556 -0.23 3.94 -13.65
CA ARG A 556 0.57 5.11 -13.98
C ARG A 556 1.80 4.75 -14.84
N ALA A 557 1.86 5.26 -16.07
CA ALA A 557 3.10 5.27 -16.85
C ALA A 557 4.00 6.41 -16.37
N HIS A 558 5.28 6.14 -16.07
CA HIS A 558 6.27 7.12 -15.67
C HIS A 558 7.69 6.65 -15.97
N GLY A 559 8.62 7.58 -16.18
CA GLY A 559 10.05 7.33 -16.29
C GLY A 559 10.80 8.44 -17.02
N THR A 560 12.14 8.30 -17.09
CA THR A 560 13.06 9.23 -17.78
C THR A 560 13.73 8.56 -18.99
N GLU A 561 14.56 9.31 -19.72
CA GLU A 561 15.46 8.89 -20.81
C GLU A 561 14.77 8.47 -22.11
N VAL A 562 13.54 7.96 -22.09
CA VAL A 562 12.71 7.64 -23.25
C VAL A 562 11.27 8.06 -23.01
N PRO A 563 10.53 8.49 -24.06
CA PRO A 563 9.12 8.84 -23.90
C PRO A 563 8.27 7.63 -23.50
N ARG A 564 7.16 7.88 -22.79
CA ARG A 564 6.24 6.85 -22.29
C ARG A 564 4.88 6.90 -22.95
N GLU A 565 4.62 7.90 -23.80
CA GLU A 565 3.37 8.05 -24.53
C GLU A 565 3.23 6.94 -25.56
N ILE A 566 2.04 6.33 -25.65
CA ILE A 566 1.78 5.08 -26.40
C ILE A 566 2.19 5.15 -27.88
N TRP A 567 2.01 6.30 -28.53
CA TRP A 567 2.37 6.48 -29.95
C TRP A 567 3.88 6.44 -30.25
N HIS A 568 4.72 6.41 -29.23
CA HIS A 568 6.16 6.17 -29.42
C HIS A 568 6.51 4.67 -29.50
N PHE A 569 5.57 3.80 -29.14
CA PHE A 569 5.70 2.34 -29.22
C PHE A 569 5.17 1.78 -30.53
N GLY A 570 4.61 2.61 -31.41
CA GLY A 570 4.08 2.26 -32.72
C GLY A 570 2.88 3.12 -33.12
N GLU A 571 2.31 2.82 -34.27
CA GLU A 571 1.08 3.42 -34.76
C GLU A 571 -0.10 2.44 -34.60
N PRO A 572 -1.36 2.92 -34.68
CA PRO A 572 -2.53 2.04 -34.67
C PRO A 572 -2.40 0.89 -35.70
N GLY A 573 -2.65 -0.34 -35.26
CA GLY A 573 -2.43 -1.56 -36.04
C GLY A 573 -1.05 -2.21 -35.80
N SER A 574 -0.17 -1.61 -35.00
CA SER A 574 1.10 -2.23 -34.59
C SER A 574 0.96 -2.93 -33.24
N LEU A 575 1.66 -4.07 -33.09
CA LEU A 575 1.52 -4.97 -31.96
C LEU A 575 1.64 -4.29 -30.59
N PHE A 576 2.73 -3.58 -30.34
CA PHE A 576 2.99 -2.96 -29.04
C PHE A 576 2.03 -1.81 -28.72
N TYR A 577 1.63 -1.03 -29.73
CA TYR A 577 0.64 0.04 -29.57
C TYR A 577 -0.74 -0.52 -29.21
N ASP A 578 -1.22 -1.49 -30.00
CA ASP A 578 -2.57 -2.04 -29.82
C ASP A 578 -2.73 -2.75 -28.48
N ILE A 579 -1.72 -3.52 -28.03
CA ILE A 579 -1.73 -4.15 -26.70
C ILE A 579 -1.86 -3.10 -25.58
N GLN A 580 -1.12 -1.99 -25.66
CA GLN A 580 -1.19 -0.96 -24.64
C GLN A 580 -2.57 -0.29 -24.60
N VAL A 581 -3.16 -0.02 -25.78
CA VAL A 581 -4.53 0.53 -25.87
C VAL A 581 -5.56 -0.45 -25.29
N GLU A 582 -5.44 -1.75 -25.62
CA GLU A 582 -6.33 -2.80 -25.09
C GLU A 582 -6.23 -2.92 -23.56
N MET A 583 -5.04 -2.76 -22.97
CA MET A 583 -4.86 -2.78 -21.52
C MET A 583 -5.54 -1.57 -20.84
N ILE A 584 -5.48 -0.39 -21.46
CA ILE A 584 -6.26 0.77 -20.96
C ILE A 584 -7.76 0.49 -21.08
N HIS A 585 -8.22 -0.05 -22.21
CA HIS A 585 -9.63 -0.41 -22.40
C HIS A 585 -10.09 -1.45 -21.36
N LEU A 586 -9.26 -2.47 -21.07
CA LEU A 586 -9.55 -3.45 -20.02
C LEU A 586 -9.72 -2.76 -18.66
N ARG A 587 -8.79 -1.86 -18.29
CA ARG A 587 -8.86 -1.08 -17.05
C ARG A 587 -10.15 -0.29 -16.93
N TYR A 588 -10.53 0.44 -17.99
CA TYR A 588 -11.75 1.24 -18.01
C TYR A 588 -13.02 0.37 -18.00
N SER A 589 -12.99 -0.80 -18.64
CA SER A 589 -14.11 -1.75 -18.56
C SER A 589 -14.33 -2.30 -17.14
N LEU A 590 -13.31 -2.34 -16.30
CA LEU A 590 -13.35 -2.83 -14.92
C LEU A 590 -13.55 -1.74 -13.86
N LEU A 591 -13.78 -0.48 -14.25
CA LEU A 591 -13.83 0.63 -13.29
C LEU A 591 -14.89 0.48 -12.21
N SER A 592 -16.09 -0.03 -12.53
CA SER A 592 -17.11 -0.29 -11.50
C SER A 592 -16.72 -1.42 -10.55
N TYR A 593 -16.02 -2.44 -11.04
CA TYR A 593 -15.44 -3.48 -10.18
C TYR A 593 -14.38 -2.89 -9.25
N ILE A 594 -13.39 -2.20 -9.81
CA ILE A 594 -12.28 -1.60 -9.06
C ILE A 594 -12.78 -0.60 -8.01
N TYR A 595 -13.76 0.23 -8.37
CA TYR A 595 -14.31 1.25 -7.46
C TYR A 595 -15.12 0.63 -6.31
N SER A 596 -15.82 -0.47 -6.58
CA SER A 596 -16.50 -1.26 -5.54
C SER A 596 -15.50 -1.98 -4.62
N GLU A 597 -14.38 -2.47 -5.14
CA GLU A 597 -13.27 -3.00 -4.32
C GLU A 597 -12.59 -1.88 -3.50
N ALA A 598 -12.42 -0.67 -4.05
CA ALA A 598 -11.95 0.49 -3.30
C ALA A 598 -12.88 0.89 -2.15
N TRP A 599 -14.19 0.72 -2.31
CA TRP A 599 -15.14 0.87 -1.21
C TRP A 599 -14.91 -0.16 -0.09
N LYS A 600 -14.53 -1.39 -0.42
CA LYS A 600 -14.15 -2.38 0.60
C LYS A 600 -12.86 -1.98 1.33
N VAL A 601 -11.89 -1.37 0.63
CA VAL A 601 -10.70 -0.79 1.27
C VAL A 601 -11.11 0.23 2.33
N THR A 602 -11.98 1.17 1.98
CA THR A 602 -12.44 2.24 2.89
C THR A 602 -13.32 1.71 4.01
N SER A 603 -14.27 0.85 3.70
CA SER A 603 -15.31 0.41 4.67
C SER A 603 -14.89 -0.79 5.53
N LYS A 604 -13.91 -1.57 5.08
CA LYS A 604 -13.51 -2.83 5.74
C LYS A 604 -11.99 -3.00 5.91
N GLY A 605 -11.16 -2.03 5.49
CA GLY A 605 -9.70 -2.16 5.58
C GLY A 605 -9.14 -3.31 4.73
N SER A 606 -9.73 -3.59 3.55
CA SER A 606 -9.22 -4.62 2.64
C SER A 606 -8.09 -4.08 1.75
N ALA A 607 -7.45 -4.96 0.96
CA ALA A 607 -6.49 -4.59 -0.06
C ALA A 607 -6.98 -5.05 -1.45
N ILE A 608 -6.88 -4.17 -2.48
CA ILE A 608 -7.24 -4.52 -3.85
C ILE A 608 -6.24 -5.54 -4.42
N MET A 609 -4.95 -5.31 -4.21
CA MET A 609 -3.86 -6.19 -4.63
C MET A 609 -3.27 -6.90 -3.41
N ARG A 610 -3.23 -8.23 -3.44
CA ARG A 610 -2.70 -9.05 -2.34
C ARG A 610 -2.24 -10.42 -2.81
N GLY A 611 -1.28 -11.02 -2.13
CA GLY A 611 -0.83 -12.38 -2.42
C GLY A 611 -1.96 -13.40 -2.35
N THR A 612 -1.90 -14.42 -3.18
CA THR A 612 -2.91 -15.51 -3.23
C THR A 612 -3.07 -16.18 -1.87
N VAL A 613 -2.02 -16.24 -1.05
CA VAL A 613 -2.04 -16.79 0.32
C VAL A 613 -3.08 -16.13 1.22
N VAL A 614 -3.40 -14.85 1.05
CA VAL A 614 -4.40 -14.14 1.87
C VAL A 614 -5.81 -14.72 1.68
N ASP A 615 -6.11 -15.20 0.47
CA ASP A 615 -7.39 -15.82 0.12
C ASP A 615 -7.38 -17.35 0.26
N PHE A 616 -6.19 -17.99 0.26
CA PHE A 616 -5.99 -19.42 0.20
C PHE A 616 -4.91 -19.87 1.21
N SER A 617 -5.02 -19.39 2.47
CA SER A 617 -4.04 -19.68 3.54
C SER A 617 -3.97 -21.17 3.95
N ASP A 618 -4.96 -21.98 3.58
CA ASP A 618 -4.95 -23.43 3.76
C ASP A 618 -4.15 -24.16 2.66
N ASP A 619 -3.82 -23.48 1.57
CA ASP A 619 -3.06 -24.04 0.44
C ASP A 619 -1.59 -23.66 0.53
N ARG A 620 -0.78 -24.58 1.06
CA ARG A 620 0.67 -24.34 1.29
C ARG A 620 1.46 -23.94 0.04
N LYS A 621 1.02 -24.30 -1.16
CA LYS A 621 1.70 -23.90 -2.40
C LYS A 621 1.63 -22.40 -2.64
N THR A 622 0.69 -21.69 -2.01
CA THR A 622 0.59 -20.23 -2.09
C THR A 622 1.60 -19.50 -1.20
N PHE A 623 2.24 -20.18 -0.24
CA PHE A 623 3.08 -19.54 0.77
C PHE A 623 4.33 -18.88 0.17
N ASP A 624 4.93 -19.51 -0.83
CA ASP A 624 6.14 -19.01 -1.50
C ASP A 624 5.89 -18.59 -2.95
N ASP A 625 4.62 -18.62 -3.42
CA ASP A 625 4.25 -18.22 -4.76
C ASP A 625 3.89 -16.73 -4.82
N GLY A 626 4.90 -15.89 -5.05
CA GLY A 626 4.73 -14.46 -5.33
C GLY A 626 4.55 -14.13 -6.82
N SER A 627 4.34 -15.14 -7.70
CA SER A 627 4.21 -14.94 -9.15
C SER A 627 2.78 -14.57 -9.59
N SER A 628 1.78 -14.90 -8.77
CA SER A 628 0.36 -14.60 -8.99
C SER A 628 -0.22 -13.81 -7.81
N TYR A 629 -1.26 -13.03 -8.06
CA TYR A 629 -1.93 -12.25 -7.01
C TYR A 629 -3.43 -12.12 -7.25
N MET A 630 -4.18 -11.88 -6.17
CA MET A 630 -5.58 -11.50 -6.24
C MET A 630 -5.71 -9.99 -6.46
N PHE A 631 -6.52 -9.59 -7.44
CA PHE A 631 -6.94 -8.23 -7.71
C PHE A 631 -8.44 -8.09 -7.41
N GLY A 632 -8.78 -7.53 -6.26
CA GLY A 632 -10.09 -7.64 -5.65
C GLY A 632 -10.40 -9.09 -5.25
N ASP A 633 -11.67 -9.41 -5.01
CA ASP A 633 -12.08 -10.74 -4.55
C ASP A 633 -12.26 -11.76 -5.68
N ALA A 634 -12.32 -11.31 -6.94
CA ALA A 634 -12.67 -12.15 -8.08
C ALA A 634 -11.52 -12.55 -8.99
N LEU A 635 -10.55 -11.66 -9.22
CA LEU A 635 -9.56 -11.83 -10.30
C LEU A 635 -8.21 -12.31 -9.73
N MET A 636 -7.65 -13.37 -10.29
CA MET A 636 -6.26 -13.77 -10.10
C MET A 636 -5.47 -13.40 -11.35
N ILE A 637 -4.37 -12.67 -11.15
CA ILE A 637 -3.51 -12.17 -12.22
C ILE A 637 -2.16 -12.88 -12.13
N HIS A 638 -1.64 -13.32 -13.29
CA HIS A 638 -0.30 -13.90 -13.41
C HIS A 638 0.53 -13.10 -14.43
N PRO A 639 1.27 -12.06 -13.99
CA PRO A 639 2.12 -11.29 -14.91
C PRO A 639 3.26 -12.11 -15.49
N ILE A 640 3.58 -11.87 -16.75
CA ILE A 640 4.74 -12.47 -17.38
C ILE A 640 5.97 -11.65 -17.03
N THR A 641 6.93 -12.25 -16.32
CA THR A 641 8.13 -11.59 -15.79
C THR A 641 9.43 -12.10 -16.40
N ARG A 642 9.38 -12.65 -17.61
CA ARG A 642 10.54 -13.11 -18.38
C ARG A 642 10.43 -12.75 -19.86
N PRO A 643 11.56 -12.64 -20.58
CA PRO A 643 11.52 -12.45 -22.03
C PRO A 643 11.03 -13.73 -22.73
N MET A 644 10.23 -13.58 -23.78
CA MET A 644 9.75 -14.68 -24.61
C MET A 644 10.11 -14.53 -26.08
N TYR A 645 10.23 -13.28 -26.56
CA TYR A 645 10.43 -12.97 -27.99
C TYR A 645 11.78 -12.32 -28.27
N TYR A 646 12.29 -11.52 -27.34
CA TYR A 646 13.51 -10.74 -27.54
C TYR A 646 14.39 -10.81 -26.31
N ASN A 647 15.68 -11.02 -26.52
CA ASN A 647 16.71 -10.86 -25.50
C ASN A 647 17.70 -9.77 -25.94
N ARG A 648 18.82 -9.60 -25.23
CA ARG A 648 19.85 -8.58 -25.55
C ARG A 648 20.54 -8.81 -26.88
N GLU A 649 20.58 -10.04 -27.36
CA GLU A 649 21.21 -10.44 -28.60
C GLU A 649 20.29 -10.24 -29.83
N GLY A 650 18.99 -9.99 -29.57
CA GLY A 650 17.96 -9.79 -30.58
C GLY A 650 16.76 -10.73 -30.42
N ALA A 651 16.16 -11.13 -31.56
CA ALA A 651 15.02 -12.04 -31.56
C ALA A 651 15.45 -13.43 -31.06
N ILE A 652 14.64 -14.02 -30.20
CA ILE A 652 14.82 -15.38 -29.69
C ILE A 652 14.40 -16.35 -30.79
N SER A 653 15.27 -17.28 -31.18
CA SER A 653 14.99 -18.26 -32.26
C SER A 653 13.93 -19.28 -31.87
N ASP A 654 13.94 -19.72 -30.61
CA ASP A 654 12.99 -20.68 -30.04
C ASP A 654 12.01 -19.97 -29.11
N VAL A 655 10.99 -19.32 -29.72
CA VAL A 655 9.95 -18.61 -28.96
C VAL A 655 9.13 -19.63 -28.16
N ASN A 656 9.10 -19.45 -26.84
CA ASN A 656 8.30 -20.28 -25.94
C ASN A 656 7.37 -19.39 -25.09
N THR A 657 6.08 -19.42 -25.44
CA THR A 657 5.02 -18.64 -24.78
C THR A 657 4.32 -19.40 -23.65
N LEU A 658 4.73 -20.65 -23.37
CA LEU A 658 4.13 -21.47 -22.31
C LEU A 658 4.62 -21.02 -20.92
N GLU A 659 3.66 -20.73 -20.04
CA GLU A 659 3.86 -20.49 -18.61
C GLU A 659 3.28 -21.62 -17.78
N LEU A 660 3.93 -21.91 -16.64
CA LEU A 660 3.38 -22.78 -15.61
C LEU A 660 2.68 -21.90 -14.55
N ILE A 661 1.39 -22.08 -14.41
CA ILE A 661 0.57 -21.26 -13.51
C ILE A 661 -0.11 -22.17 -12.49
N TYR A 662 0.17 -21.92 -11.22
CA TYR A 662 -0.55 -22.60 -10.15
C TYR A 662 -1.91 -21.93 -9.92
N LEU A 663 -2.96 -22.72 -9.89
CA LEU A 663 -4.33 -22.30 -9.59
C LEU A 663 -4.66 -22.73 -8.17
N PRO A 664 -4.70 -21.78 -7.19
CA PRO A 664 -4.94 -22.11 -5.79
C PRO A 664 -6.27 -22.83 -5.54
N GLN A 665 -6.31 -23.66 -4.48
CA GLN A 665 -7.53 -24.36 -4.12
C GLN A 665 -8.08 -23.92 -2.76
N HIS A 666 -9.39 -23.84 -2.74
CA HIS A 666 -10.23 -23.96 -1.57
C HIS A 666 -11.39 -24.87 -1.96
N SER A 667 -11.93 -25.70 -1.07
CA SER A 667 -12.92 -26.75 -1.41
C SER A 667 -13.87 -26.40 -2.57
N GLY A 668 -13.80 -27.14 -3.69
CA GLY A 668 -14.66 -26.96 -4.87
C GLY A 668 -14.42 -25.64 -5.64
N THR A 669 -13.19 -25.08 -5.65
CA THR A 669 -12.88 -23.87 -6.42
C THR A 669 -12.64 -24.23 -7.89
N TYR A 670 -13.29 -23.49 -8.80
CA TYR A 670 -12.98 -23.44 -10.22
C TYR A 670 -12.41 -22.06 -10.58
N TRP A 671 -11.56 -22.04 -11.61
CA TRP A 671 -10.97 -20.84 -12.20
C TRP A 671 -11.35 -20.72 -13.65
N PHE A 672 -11.97 -19.62 -14.03
CA PHE A 672 -12.37 -19.33 -15.39
C PHE A 672 -11.30 -18.48 -16.09
N ASP A 673 -10.77 -18.95 -17.21
CA ASP A 673 -9.86 -18.14 -18.03
C ASP A 673 -10.63 -17.00 -18.70
N LEU A 674 -10.23 -15.76 -18.47
CA LEU A 674 -10.90 -14.57 -19.00
C LEU A 674 -10.81 -14.46 -20.53
N HIS A 675 -9.80 -15.09 -21.15
CA HIS A 675 -9.50 -15.01 -22.59
C HIS A 675 -10.05 -16.17 -23.40
N SER A 676 -10.60 -17.19 -22.76
CA SER A 676 -11.12 -18.37 -23.43
C SER A 676 -12.36 -18.92 -22.74
N ASN A 677 -13.08 -19.79 -23.41
CA ASN A 677 -14.22 -20.51 -22.83
C ASN A 677 -13.78 -21.76 -22.06
N ARG A 678 -12.72 -21.63 -21.24
CA ARG A 678 -12.19 -22.70 -20.40
C ARG A 678 -12.31 -22.40 -18.93
N CYS A 679 -12.51 -23.45 -18.15
CA CYS A 679 -12.38 -23.44 -16.72
C CYS A 679 -11.52 -24.61 -16.25
N TYR A 680 -10.89 -24.42 -15.09
CA TYR A 680 -9.97 -25.35 -14.47
C TYR A 680 -10.36 -25.57 -13.01
N GLU A 681 -10.16 -26.76 -12.50
CA GLU A 681 -10.25 -27.00 -11.06
C GLU A 681 -9.05 -26.35 -10.34
N GLY A 682 -9.26 -25.90 -9.11
CA GLY A 682 -8.17 -25.44 -8.26
C GLY A 682 -7.27 -26.59 -7.77
N GLY A 683 -6.10 -26.27 -7.23
CA GLY A 683 -5.13 -27.22 -6.69
C GLY A 683 -4.19 -27.83 -7.72
N GLN A 684 -4.14 -27.30 -8.94
CA GLN A 684 -3.29 -27.82 -10.01
C GLN A 684 -2.41 -26.73 -10.64
N GLU A 685 -1.32 -27.18 -11.25
CA GLU A 685 -0.50 -26.37 -12.12
C GLU A 685 -0.92 -26.63 -13.56
N ILE A 686 -1.13 -25.57 -14.33
CA ILE A 686 -1.51 -25.63 -15.73
C ILE A 686 -0.39 -25.10 -16.63
N LYS A 687 -0.25 -25.67 -17.83
CA LYS A 687 0.54 -25.08 -18.93
C LYS A 687 -0.36 -24.13 -19.69
N TYR A 688 -0.06 -22.84 -19.60
CA TYR A 688 -0.84 -21.77 -20.19
C TYR A 688 -0.08 -21.08 -21.33
N ASP A 689 -0.71 -20.95 -22.48
CA ASP A 689 -0.13 -20.22 -23.61
C ASP A 689 -0.39 -18.71 -23.45
N ALA A 690 0.68 -17.93 -23.23
CA ALA A 690 0.68 -16.50 -22.95
C ALA A 690 1.46 -15.70 -24.02
N PRO A 691 1.00 -15.68 -25.30
CA PRO A 691 1.60 -14.82 -26.31
C PRO A 691 1.56 -13.35 -25.87
N LEU A 692 2.28 -12.45 -26.56
CA LEU A 692 2.52 -11.09 -26.09
C LEU A 692 1.23 -10.30 -25.82
N GLU A 693 0.18 -10.56 -26.60
CA GLU A 693 -1.14 -9.94 -26.47
C GLU A 693 -1.90 -10.36 -25.21
N LYS A 694 -1.46 -11.43 -24.55
CA LYS A 694 -2.26 -12.09 -23.52
C LYS A 694 -1.62 -11.95 -22.14
N LEU A 695 -2.32 -11.28 -21.24
CA LEU A 695 -2.05 -11.32 -19.81
C LEU A 695 -2.91 -12.43 -19.19
N PRO A 696 -2.34 -13.47 -18.57
CA PRO A 696 -3.13 -14.50 -17.88
C PRO A 696 -3.98 -13.91 -16.76
N ILE A 697 -5.31 -14.02 -16.89
CA ILE A 697 -6.30 -13.56 -15.91
C ILE A 697 -7.30 -14.67 -15.68
N PHE A 698 -7.46 -15.08 -14.42
CA PHE A 698 -8.42 -16.10 -14.03
C PHE A 698 -9.47 -15.52 -13.09
N VAL A 699 -10.73 -15.89 -13.30
CA VAL A 699 -11.83 -15.47 -12.44
C VAL A 699 -12.24 -16.63 -11.54
N LYS A 700 -12.29 -16.38 -10.26
CA LYS A 700 -12.69 -17.37 -9.26
C LYS A 700 -14.20 -17.68 -9.37
N ALA A 701 -14.59 -18.96 -9.33
CA ALA A 701 -15.98 -19.38 -9.19
C ALA A 701 -16.61 -18.78 -7.92
N GLY A 702 -17.88 -18.41 -8.00
CA GLY A 702 -18.56 -17.68 -6.95
C GLY A 702 -18.25 -16.17 -6.99
N SER A 703 -18.01 -15.62 -8.18
CA SER A 703 -17.73 -14.19 -8.36
C SER A 703 -18.76 -13.51 -9.27
N ILE A 704 -18.99 -12.21 -9.00
CA ILE A 704 -19.77 -11.32 -9.88
C ILE A 704 -18.85 -10.16 -10.25
N VAL A 705 -18.60 -9.96 -11.55
CA VAL A 705 -17.71 -8.94 -12.08
C VAL A 705 -18.50 -7.97 -12.95
N PRO A 706 -18.81 -6.75 -12.47
CA PRO A 706 -19.40 -5.72 -13.32
C PRO A 706 -18.37 -5.17 -14.30
N ARG A 707 -18.81 -4.92 -15.53
CA ARG A 707 -18.02 -4.29 -16.59
C ARG A 707 -18.77 -3.09 -17.17
N ASN A 708 -18.04 -1.99 -17.36
CA ASN A 708 -18.52 -0.76 -17.98
C ASN A 708 -18.26 -0.76 -19.48
N LYS A 709 -18.99 0.07 -20.20
CA LYS A 709 -18.59 0.53 -21.52
C LYS A 709 -17.28 1.34 -21.39
N VAL A 710 -16.34 1.15 -22.31
CA VAL A 710 -15.12 1.94 -22.35
C VAL A 710 -15.46 3.39 -22.70
N VAL A 711 -14.96 4.31 -21.88
CA VAL A 711 -15.14 5.77 -22.00
C VAL A 711 -13.79 6.48 -22.07
N GLN A 712 -13.76 7.74 -22.51
CA GLN A 712 -12.52 8.52 -22.65
C GLN A 712 -12.00 9.07 -21.33
N TYR A 713 -12.86 9.21 -20.33
CA TYR A 713 -12.55 9.62 -18.97
C TYR A 713 -13.66 9.14 -18.03
N VAL A 714 -13.32 8.93 -16.78
CA VAL A 714 -14.23 8.29 -15.80
C VAL A 714 -15.57 9.00 -15.64
N ALA A 715 -15.57 10.35 -15.66
CA ALA A 715 -16.81 11.13 -15.51
C ALA A 715 -17.76 11.05 -16.72
N GLN A 716 -17.32 10.51 -17.86
CA GLN A 716 -18.16 10.27 -19.04
C GLN A 716 -19.08 9.05 -18.86
N ASP A 717 -18.75 8.14 -17.92
CA ASP A 717 -19.54 6.96 -17.66
C ASP A 717 -20.82 7.35 -16.89
N ASP A 718 -21.96 7.27 -17.58
CA ASP A 718 -23.28 7.53 -16.99
C ASP A 718 -23.89 6.33 -16.25
N GLY A 719 -23.23 5.16 -16.32
CA GLY A 719 -23.68 3.93 -15.70
C GLY A 719 -24.97 3.35 -16.30
N SER A 720 -25.37 3.78 -17.51
CA SER A 720 -26.65 3.38 -18.14
C SER A 720 -26.66 1.92 -18.58
N GLU A 721 -25.50 1.39 -19.00
CA GLU A 721 -25.31 0.00 -19.41
C GLU A 721 -24.16 -0.63 -18.64
N ILE A 722 -24.46 -1.67 -17.88
CA ILE A 722 -23.45 -2.45 -17.14
C ILE A 722 -23.63 -3.92 -17.52
N MET A 723 -22.54 -4.59 -17.87
CA MET A 723 -22.49 -6.02 -18.02
C MET A 723 -22.13 -6.66 -16.67
N LEU A 724 -22.93 -7.62 -16.21
CA LEU A 724 -22.69 -8.38 -14.98
C LEU A 724 -22.29 -9.81 -15.35
N SER A 725 -21.01 -10.13 -15.23
CA SER A 725 -20.49 -11.49 -15.45
C SER A 725 -20.51 -12.26 -14.13
N VAL A 726 -21.37 -13.29 -14.06
CA VAL A 726 -21.49 -14.20 -12.90
C VAL A 726 -20.75 -15.49 -13.23
N TYR A 727 -19.72 -15.80 -12.47
CA TYR A 727 -18.93 -17.02 -12.61
C TYR A 727 -19.44 -18.05 -11.60
N ALA A 728 -20.32 -18.93 -12.10
CA ALA A 728 -21.03 -19.90 -11.29
C ALA A 728 -20.11 -21.06 -10.78
N GLY A 729 -20.71 -22.08 -10.14
CA GLY A 729 -20.01 -23.17 -9.46
C GLY A 729 -20.02 -23.04 -7.93
N LYS A 730 -20.21 -21.82 -7.44
CA LYS A 730 -20.48 -21.49 -6.02
C LYS A 730 -21.45 -20.31 -5.91
N ASP A 731 -22.01 -20.10 -4.73
CA ASP A 731 -22.75 -18.88 -4.41
C ASP A 731 -21.83 -17.67 -4.53
N ALA A 732 -22.37 -16.55 -5.04
CA ALA A 732 -21.62 -15.31 -5.20
C ALA A 732 -22.35 -14.11 -4.58
N GLU A 733 -21.58 -13.18 -4.05
CA GLU A 733 -22.07 -11.89 -3.57
C GLU A 733 -21.18 -10.77 -4.09
N PHE A 734 -21.78 -9.64 -4.42
CA PHE A 734 -21.07 -8.43 -4.81
C PHE A 734 -21.85 -7.20 -4.37
N LEU A 735 -21.18 -6.19 -3.86
CA LEU A 735 -21.76 -4.89 -3.56
C LEU A 735 -21.32 -3.89 -4.64
N PHE A 736 -22.23 -3.58 -5.54
CA PHE A 736 -22.00 -2.58 -6.58
C PHE A 736 -22.17 -1.18 -5.99
N TYR A 737 -21.06 -0.46 -5.85
CA TYR A 737 -20.97 0.82 -5.16
C TYR A 737 -20.87 2.00 -6.13
N GLU A 738 -21.63 3.05 -5.87
CA GLU A 738 -21.59 4.32 -6.59
C GLU A 738 -21.75 5.50 -5.64
N ASP A 739 -21.08 6.61 -5.97
CA ASP A 739 -21.23 7.90 -5.30
C ASP A 739 -21.09 9.06 -6.32
N ASP A 740 -20.77 10.27 -5.86
CA ASP A 740 -20.55 11.42 -6.75
C ASP A 740 -19.17 11.39 -7.45
N ASN A 741 -18.33 10.42 -7.17
CA ASN A 741 -16.96 10.18 -7.68
C ASN A 741 -15.88 11.14 -7.16
N GLU A 742 -16.23 12.25 -6.52
CA GLU A 742 -15.31 13.38 -6.25
C GLU A 742 -15.24 13.79 -4.78
N THR A 743 -16.38 13.77 -4.05
CA THR A 743 -16.43 14.42 -2.73
C THR A 743 -16.48 13.42 -1.57
N TYR A 744 -16.31 13.94 -0.36
CA TYR A 744 -16.47 13.18 0.88
C TYR A 744 -17.97 13.03 1.30
N ALA A 745 -18.93 13.26 0.40
CA ALA A 745 -20.35 13.05 0.68
C ALA A 745 -20.66 11.62 1.14
N TYR A 746 -19.88 10.64 0.69
CA TYR A 746 -20.02 9.23 1.10
C TYR A 746 -19.88 9.04 2.63
N GLU A 747 -19.07 9.84 3.33
CA GLU A 747 -18.90 9.77 4.80
C GLU A 747 -20.21 10.12 5.53
N ARG A 748 -21.09 10.86 4.86
CA ARG A 748 -22.43 11.27 5.35
C ARG A 748 -23.56 10.42 4.76
N GLY A 749 -23.20 9.30 4.12
CA GLY A 749 -24.12 8.38 3.46
C GLY A 749 -24.48 8.77 2.02
N GLY A 750 -23.80 9.76 1.42
CA GLY A 750 -23.98 10.21 0.04
C GLY A 750 -23.46 9.21 -0.99
N TYR A 751 -23.98 7.99 -0.95
CA TYR A 751 -23.69 6.91 -1.91
C TYR A 751 -24.94 6.08 -2.18
N SER A 752 -24.88 5.28 -3.24
CA SER A 752 -25.86 4.25 -3.59
C SER A 752 -25.13 2.94 -3.79
N ALA A 753 -25.56 1.87 -3.12
CA ALA A 753 -24.94 0.55 -3.29
C ALA A 753 -25.99 -0.53 -3.47
N ILE A 754 -25.80 -1.37 -4.49
CA ILE A 754 -26.70 -2.46 -4.87
C ILE A 754 -26.05 -3.78 -4.45
N GLN A 755 -26.63 -4.47 -3.47
CA GLN A 755 -26.22 -5.83 -3.15
C GLN A 755 -26.71 -6.77 -4.27
N MET A 756 -25.79 -7.59 -4.78
CA MET A 756 -26.06 -8.61 -5.79
C MET A 756 -25.74 -9.97 -5.21
N LYS A 757 -26.57 -10.99 -5.48
CA LYS A 757 -26.37 -12.37 -5.03
C LYS A 757 -26.69 -13.37 -6.13
N TRP A 758 -25.84 -14.38 -6.25
CA TRP A 758 -26.08 -15.58 -7.04
C TRP A 758 -26.24 -16.76 -6.09
N ASP A 759 -27.38 -17.45 -6.19
CA ASP A 759 -27.64 -18.73 -5.53
C ASP A 759 -27.38 -19.84 -6.55
N ASN A 760 -26.25 -20.51 -6.38
CA ASN A 760 -25.78 -21.51 -7.34
C ASN A 760 -26.67 -22.75 -7.36
N LYS A 761 -27.23 -23.17 -6.21
CA LYS A 761 -28.11 -24.34 -6.12
C LYS A 761 -29.43 -24.11 -6.86
N HIS A 762 -30.02 -22.93 -6.72
CA HIS A 762 -31.32 -22.61 -7.29
C HIS A 762 -31.22 -21.89 -8.64
N GLN A 763 -30.01 -21.64 -9.15
CA GLN A 763 -29.70 -20.89 -10.39
C GLN A 763 -30.47 -19.58 -10.43
N THR A 764 -30.30 -18.79 -9.36
CA THR A 764 -31.09 -17.56 -9.17
C THR A 764 -30.18 -16.39 -8.88
N PHE A 765 -30.33 -15.32 -9.67
CA PHE A 765 -29.64 -14.07 -9.48
C PHE A 765 -30.58 -13.04 -8.83
N THR A 766 -30.15 -12.36 -7.76
CA THR A 766 -30.94 -11.36 -7.05
C THR A 766 -30.22 -10.03 -7.03
N LEU A 767 -30.88 -8.99 -7.50
CA LEU A 767 -30.52 -7.59 -7.32
C LEU A 767 -31.39 -7.03 -6.20
N PHE A 768 -30.79 -6.54 -5.13
CA PHE A 768 -31.55 -5.94 -4.03
C PHE A 768 -31.80 -4.45 -4.30
N ALA A 769 -32.79 -3.86 -3.62
CA ALA A 769 -32.99 -2.42 -3.65
C ALA A 769 -31.72 -1.70 -3.15
N PRO A 770 -31.35 -0.52 -3.72
CA PRO A 770 -30.17 0.19 -3.32
C PRO A 770 -30.23 0.64 -1.86
N ILE A 771 -29.08 0.69 -1.23
CA ILE A 771 -28.86 1.27 0.11
C ILE A 771 -28.01 2.54 -0.01
N GLY A 772 -28.08 3.43 0.99
CA GLY A 772 -27.43 4.74 1.00
C GLY A 772 -28.42 5.88 0.87
N LYS A 773 -27.94 7.14 1.00
CA LYS A 773 -28.77 8.35 0.96
C LYS A 773 -28.76 9.04 -0.40
N MET A 774 -27.83 8.70 -1.28
CA MET A 774 -27.79 9.25 -2.63
C MET A 774 -28.89 8.57 -3.47
N PRO A 775 -29.73 9.33 -4.15
CA PRO A 775 -30.65 8.73 -5.13
C PRO A 775 -29.86 7.93 -6.15
N PRO A 776 -30.40 6.79 -6.63
CA PRO A 776 -29.78 6.08 -7.73
C PRO A 776 -29.56 7.00 -8.93
N LYS A 777 -28.40 6.92 -9.58
CA LYS A 777 -28.08 7.76 -10.75
C LYS A 777 -29.11 7.65 -11.88
N LEU A 778 -29.79 6.51 -11.96
CA LEU A 778 -30.77 6.20 -12.99
C LEU A 778 -32.02 5.57 -12.35
N GLU A 779 -33.21 6.02 -12.74
CA GLU A 779 -34.49 5.37 -12.36
C GLU A 779 -34.61 3.97 -12.94
N ASN A 780 -34.12 3.79 -14.16
CA ASN A 780 -34.06 2.50 -14.86
C ASN A 780 -32.68 2.30 -15.43
N ARG A 781 -32.01 1.21 -15.02
CA ARG A 781 -30.68 0.84 -15.49
C ARG A 781 -30.76 -0.45 -16.31
N LYS A 782 -30.10 -0.46 -17.44
CA LYS A 782 -29.94 -1.67 -18.22
C LYS A 782 -28.77 -2.49 -17.69
N PHE A 783 -29.03 -3.73 -17.27
CA PHE A 783 -28.02 -4.72 -17.01
C PHE A 783 -28.06 -5.83 -18.07
N LYS A 784 -26.91 -6.17 -18.63
CA LYS A 784 -26.71 -7.39 -19.37
C LYS A 784 -26.07 -8.41 -18.42
N ILE A 785 -26.81 -9.47 -18.07
CA ILE A 785 -26.33 -10.51 -17.14
C ILE A 785 -25.84 -11.68 -17.97
N GLN A 786 -24.61 -12.14 -17.70
CA GLN A 786 -24.01 -13.33 -18.28
C GLN A 786 -23.70 -14.32 -17.16
N ILE A 787 -24.19 -15.56 -17.26
CA ILE A 787 -23.88 -16.63 -16.31
C ILE A 787 -22.93 -17.61 -16.98
N PHE A 788 -21.71 -17.67 -16.47
CA PHE A 788 -20.66 -18.59 -16.89
C PHE A 788 -20.70 -19.83 -16.00
N THR A 789 -21.10 -20.99 -16.55
CA THR A 789 -21.24 -22.24 -15.80
C THR A 789 -20.17 -23.24 -16.24
N PRO A 790 -19.38 -23.82 -15.29
CA PRO A 790 -18.38 -24.83 -15.63
C PRO A 790 -19.04 -26.13 -16.06
N LEU A 791 -18.50 -26.78 -17.10
CA LEU A 791 -18.89 -28.09 -17.61
C LEU A 791 -17.81 -29.12 -17.27
N GLU A 792 -18.19 -30.38 -17.12
CA GLU A 792 -17.26 -31.52 -16.87
C GLU A 792 -16.14 -31.63 -17.91
N SER A 793 -16.39 -31.16 -19.13
CA SER A 793 -15.39 -31.13 -20.21
C SER A 793 -14.28 -30.07 -20.01
N GLY A 794 -14.32 -29.24 -18.96
CA GLY A 794 -13.44 -28.07 -18.76
C GLY A 794 -13.80 -26.88 -19.66
N HIS A 795 -14.91 -26.94 -20.39
CA HIS A 795 -15.48 -25.81 -21.11
C HIS A 795 -16.49 -25.05 -20.27
N VAL A 796 -16.91 -23.89 -20.75
CA VAL A 796 -17.87 -23.02 -20.07
C VAL A 796 -19.12 -22.85 -20.93
N SER A 797 -20.30 -23.06 -20.35
CA SER A 797 -21.56 -22.62 -20.96
C SER A 797 -21.88 -21.19 -20.52
N VAL A 798 -22.48 -20.41 -21.42
CA VAL A 798 -22.86 -19.02 -21.14
C VAL A 798 -24.34 -18.80 -21.44
N ILE A 799 -25.06 -18.29 -20.46
CA ILE A 799 -26.45 -17.85 -20.61
C ILE A 799 -26.50 -16.34 -20.44
N GLU A 800 -27.17 -15.64 -21.38
CA GLU A 800 -27.30 -14.18 -21.33
C GLU A 800 -28.75 -13.74 -21.15
N LYS A 801 -28.93 -12.63 -20.42
CA LYS A 801 -30.23 -12.01 -20.20
C LYS A 801 -30.10 -10.51 -20.04
N ASP A 802 -30.82 -9.74 -20.86
CA ASP A 802 -30.96 -8.29 -20.67
C ASP A 802 -32.13 -8.00 -19.75
N ILE A 803 -31.90 -7.07 -18.81
CA ILE A 803 -32.94 -6.62 -17.87
C ILE A 803 -32.93 -5.10 -17.71
N ILE A 804 -34.08 -4.56 -17.32
CA ILE A 804 -34.19 -3.19 -16.84
C ILE A 804 -34.43 -3.23 -15.34
N TYR A 805 -33.47 -2.72 -14.58
CA TYR A 805 -33.54 -2.64 -13.13
C TYR A 805 -34.11 -1.28 -12.69
N ASN A 806 -35.19 -1.29 -11.96
CA ASN A 806 -35.98 -0.12 -11.54
C ASN A 806 -35.78 0.23 -10.05
N ASN A 807 -34.60 -0.06 -9.50
CA ASN A 807 -34.21 0.21 -8.10
C ASN A 807 -35.07 -0.52 -7.04
N LYS A 808 -35.76 -1.60 -7.43
CA LYS A 808 -36.49 -2.50 -6.53
C LYS A 808 -35.84 -3.87 -6.53
N THR A 809 -36.01 -4.59 -5.44
CA THR A 809 -35.48 -5.98 -5.38
C THR A 809 -36.10 -6.81 -6.52
N MET A 810 -35.22 -7.42 -7.32
CA MET A 810 -35.55 -8.25 -8.47
C MET A 810 -34.86 -9.60 -8.33
N LYS A 811 -35.64 -10.68 -8.51
CA LYS A 811 -35.13 -12.06 -8.48
C LYS A 811 -35.35 -12.70 -9.84
N LEU A 812 -34.26 -13.24 -10.43
CA LEU A 812 -34.23 -13.76 -11.78
C LEU A 812 -33.79 -15.23 -11.73
N LYS A 813 -34.49 -16.12 -12.37
CA LYS A 813 -34.12 -17.52 -12.55
C LYS A 813 -33.47 -17.69 -13.93
N PHE A 814 -32.39 -18.47 -13.97
CA PHE A 814 -31.62 -18.83 -15.16
C PHE A 814 -31.72 -20.32 -15.46
#